data_42f5fd4eff11940947f00cc2024e00ba
#
_entry.id   42f5fd4eff11940947f00cc2024e00ba
#
_cell.length_a   1.000
_cell.length_b   1.000
_cell.length_c   1.000
_cell.angle_alpha   90.00
_cell.angle_beta   90.00
_cell.angle_gamma   90.00
#
_symmetry.space_group_name_H-M   'P 1'
#
loop_
_entity.id
_entity.type
_entity.pdbx_description
1 polymer ?
#
loop_
_entity_poly.entity_id
_entity_poly.type
_entity_poly.pdbx_seq_one_letter_code
_entity_poly.pdbx_strand_id
1 'polypeptide(L)'
;VLLEELASGLRLDGLIPGEVVTVIQAQPYGTGAVELTYRTSAGGLDSQMVFRRDADGLSVAHGAGRPFDADAGDFKLVAEAQRIRLAGLFDPMLAVATSDVQPLPHQISAVYEKMLPRMPLRFLLADDPGAGKTIMAGLYIKELLLRDDVRRALIVAPGGLVEQWQDELFLKFGLHFDLLTTQLADANINTDVFERYPLLIARMDQLARNVDLQAQLRQTEWDLVVVDEAHRMGAHYFGNKLEKTKRFQLGELLGSITRHLLLMTATPHSGKEEDFQLFLSLLDRDRFEGRHKQAVDTGDIMRRMVKEDLLTFDGHRLFPERIAETVPYELTEMEYDLYDQVSAYVREGMNRAERLNPNRRNTVGFALTVLQRRLASSPEAIYQSLVRRTKRLRRRRDDIIAGRHAEPEADVDPEAFDADEYDAEQVEQIEDELVDAATAAQTVAELDKELIDLDELTGLARRVRDAGTDRKWTELSRILQDHALTTDARGVPRKLIVFSEHRDTLNYLAHRIRVLLGRPEAVQTIHGGVRRAERRRITEEFTKNPDVQILIATDAAGEGLNLQAAHLMVNYDLPWNPNRIEQRFGRIHRIGQTEVCVTCGIWSPPTPARATCSPACSASSTRCAVPTVARCSTSSGRLSRTSLCATC
;
A
#
# COMPACT_ATOMS: atom_id res chain seq x y z
N VAL A 1 -26.03 -6.54 -33.60
CA VAL A 1 -24.76 -7.27 -33.39
C VAL A 1 -24.51 -8.17 -34.59
N LEU A 2 -23.27 -8.22 -35.08
CA LEU A 2 -22.91 -9.16 -36.14
C LEU A 2 -22.64 -10.55 -35.54
N LEU A 3 -22.98 -11.62 -36.26
CA LEU A 3 -22.73 -12.99 -35.79
C LEU A 3 -21.25 -13.25 -35.49
N GLU A 4 -20.36 -12.59 -36.21
CA GLU A 4 -18.92 -12.68 -36.09
C GLU A 4 -18.37 -12.00 -34.83
N GLU A 5 -19.15 -11.12 -34.22
CA GLU A 5 -18.80 -10.38 -32.99
C GLU A 5 -19.20 -11.14 -31.72
N LEU A 6 -20.02 -12.20 -31.87
CA LEU A 6 -20.47 -13.01 -30.75
C LEU A 6 -19.32 -13.84 -30.19
N ALA A 7 -18.89 -13.50 -28.98
CA ALA A 7 -17.77 -14.15 -28.31
C ALA A 7 -18.10 -14.47 -26.84
N SER A 8 -17.35 -15.40 -26.26
CA SER A 8 -17.48 -15.72 -24.84
C SER A 8 -17.23 -14.49 -23.96
N GLY A 9 -18.04 -14.30 -22.94
CA GLY A 9 -18.01 -13.18 -22.01
C GLY A 9 -18.88 -11.99 -22.43
N LEU A 10 -19.49 -12.01 -23.62
CA LEU A 10 -20.37 -10.95 -24.06
C LEU A 10 -21.72 -11.02 -23.34
N ARG A 11 -22.22 -9.89 -22.88
CA ARG A 11 -23.58 -9.78 -22.37
C ARG A 11 -24.50 -9.36 -23.50
N LEU A 12 -25.55 -10.13 -23.71
CA LEU A 12 -26.50 -9.90 -24.79
C LEU A 12 -27.89 -9.64 -24.23
N ASP A 13 -28.52 -8.61 -24.74
CA ASP A 13 -29.94 -8.35 -24.60
C ASP A 13 -30.66 -8.75 -25.88
N GLY A 14 -31.93 -9.22 -25.75
CA GLY A 14 -32.75 -9.61 -26.86
C GLY A 14 -32.69 -11.11 -27.22
N LEU A 15 -31.82 -11.91 -26.61
CA LEU A 15 -31.78 -13.35 -26.79
C LEU A 15 -32.96 -14.04 -26.08
N ILE A 16 -33.22 -13.60 -24.86
CA ILE A 16 -34.42 -13.94 -24.08
C ILE A 16 -35.19 -12.63 -23.84
N PRO A 17 -36.51 -12.59 -24.12
CA PRO A 17 -37.27 -11.36 -23.92
C PRO A 17 -37.24 -10.86 -22.47
N GLY A 18 -36.67 -9.65 -22.27
CA GLY A 18 -36.61 -8.99 -20.97
C GLY A 18 -35.47 -9.47 -20.05
N GLU A 19 -34.53 -10.23 -20.58
CA GLU A 19 -33.39 -10.73 -19.79
C GLU A 19 -32.07 -10.57 -20.52
N VAL A 20 -31.07 -10.05 -19.79
CA VAL A 20 -29.68 -9.98 -20.28
C VAL A 20 -28.97 -11.28 -19.93
N VAL A 21 -28.44 -11.95 -20.95
CA VAL A 21 -27.69 -13.20 -20.80
C VAL A 21 -26.20 -13.00 -21.02
N THR A 22 -25.39 -13.86 -20.41
CA THR A 22 -23.93 -13.84 -20.62
C THR A 22 -23.52 -15.04 -21.49
N VAL A 23 -22.88 -14.76 -22.61
CA VAL A 23 -22.37 -15.79 -23.54
C VAL A 23 -21.21 -16.53 -22.87
N ILE A 24 -21.35 -17.84 -22.74
CA ILE A 24 -20.29 -18.73 -22.24
C ILE A 24 -19.45 -19.25 -23.41
N GLN A 25 -20.13 -19.65 -24.49
CA GLN A 25 -19.47 -20.16 -25.70
C GLN A 25 -20.29 -19.76 -26.93
N ALA A 26 -19.58 -19.38 -27.99
CA ALA A 26 -20.15 -19.15 -29.32
C ALA A 26 -19.49 -20.10 -30.31
N GLN A 27 -20.25 -20.98 -30.92
CA GLN A 27 -19.76 -21.95 -31.90
C GLN A 27 -20.36 -21.64 -33.26
N PRO A 28 -19.56 -21.19 -34.24
CA PRO A 28 -20.08 -20.87 -35.56
C PRO A 28 -20.42 -22.11 -36.39
N TYR A 29 -21.55 -22.07 -37.07
CA TYR A 29 -22.00 -23.05 -38.05
C TYR A 29 -22.06 -22.38 -39.45
N GLY A 30 -20.94 -22.37 -40.12
CA GLY A 30 -20.80 -21.65 -41.37
C GLY A 30 -20.89 -20.13 -41.18
N THR A 31 -21.35 -19.40 -42.21
CA THR A 31 -21.48 -17.93 -42.17
C THR A 31 -22.89 -17.46 -41.79
N GLY A 32 -23.85 -18.37 -41.58
CA GLY A 32 -25.27 -18.04 -41.42
C GLY A 32 -25.83 -18.23 -40.02
N ALA A 33 -25.12 -18.97 -39.15
CA ALA A 33 -25.64 -19.28 -37.79
C ALA A 33 -24.49 -19.44 -36.80
N VAL A 34 -24.80 -19.18 -35.52
CA VAL A 34 -23.93 -19.41 -34.37
C VAL A 34 -24.74 -20.07 -33.28
N GLU A 35 -24.26 -21.16 -32.70
CA GLU A 35 -24.81 -21.73 -31.49
C GLU A 35 -24.21 -21.00 -30.29
N LEU A 36 -25.07 -20.37 -29.51
CA LEU A 36 -24.70 -19.68 -28.28
C LEU A 36 -25.07 -20.52 -27.09
N THR A 37 -24.08 -20.90 -26.29
CA THR A 37 -24.29 -21.36 -24.92
C THR A 37 -24.17 -20.16 -24.02
N TYR A 38 -25.19 -19.90 -23.23
CA TYR A 38 -25.26 -18.71 -22.40
C TYR A 38 -25.75 -19.02 -20.99
N ARG A 39 -25.47 -18.10 -20.09
CA ARG A 39 -25.95 -18.14 -18.72
C ARG A 39 -27.05 -17.10 -18.54
N THR A 40 -28.17 -17.53 -17.99
CA THR A 40 -29.28 -16.66 -17.61
C THR A 40 -29.01 -15.91 -16.32
N SER A 41 -29.75 -14.84 -16.03
CA SER A 41 -29.67 -14.08 -14.77
C SER A 41 -29.97 -14.96 -13.54
N ALA A 42 -30.74 -16.01 -13.69
CA ALA A 42 -31.01 -17.01 -12.66
C ALA A 42 -29.86 -18.02 -12.45
N GLY A 43 -28.76 -17.91 -13.22
CA GLY A 43 -27.60 -18.79 -13.13
C GLY A 43 -27.69 -20.08 -13.95
N GLY A 44 -28.83 -20.35 -14.61
CA GLY A 44 -29.00 -21.49 -15.47
C GLY A 44 -28.17 -21.40 -16.75
N LEU A 45 -27.68 -22.54 -17.25
CA LEU A 45 -27.05 -22.64 -18.57
C LEU A 45 -28.08 -23.15 -19.57
N ASP A 46 -28.14 -22.50 -20.75
CA ASP A 46 -28.96 -22.90 -21.86
C ASP A 46 -28.21 -22.67 -23.18
N SER A 47 -28.69 -23.26 -24.26
CA SER A 47 -28.09 -23.14 -25.60
C SER A 47 -29.15 -22.86 -26.64
N GLN A 48 -28.86 -21.90 -27.52
CA GLN A 48 -29.77 -21.51 -28.60
C GLN A 48 -29.00 -21.23 -29.90
N MET A 49 -29.60 -21.64 -31.01
CA MET A 49 -29.08 -21.32 -32.34
C MET A 49 -29.57 -19.93 -32.77
N VAL A 50 -28.62 -19.03 -33.06
CA VAL A 50 -28.90 -17.68 -33.55
C VAL A 50 -28.56 -17.63 -35.03
N PHE A 51 -29.52 -17.28 -35.85
CA PHE A 51 -29.35 -17.10 -37.27
C PHE A 51 -29.06 -15.62 -37.59
N ARG A 52 -28.47 -15.35 -38.73
CA ARG A 52 -28.13 -13.98 -39.14
C ARG A 52 -29.32 -13.01 -39.15
N ARG A 53 -30.51 -13.48 -39.47
CA ARG A 53 -31.77 -12.71 -39.43
C ARG A 53 -32.21 -12.34 -38.01
N ASP A 54 -31.79 -13.12 -37.02
CA ASP A 54 -32.18 -12.94 -35.61
C ASP A 54 -31.16 -12.02 -34.89
N ALA A 55 -29.98 -11.85 -35.48
CA ALA A 55 -28.88 -11.02 -34.91
C ALA A 55 -29.19 -9.50 -34.86
N ASP A 56 -30.12 -9.04 -35.72
CA ASP A 56 -30.58 -7.64 -35.71
C ASP A 56 -31.42 -7.30 -34.45
N GLY A 57 -32.00 -8.33 -33.82
CA GLY A 57 -32.72 -8.18 -32.55
C GLY A 57 -31.82 -8.24 -31.31
N LEU A 58 -30.54 -8.54 -31.45
CA LEU A 58 -29.61 -8.64 -30.35
C LEU A 58 -28.83 -7.34 -30.18
N SER A 59 -28.65 -6.92 -28.95
CA SER A 59 -27.77 -5.82 -28.59
C SER A 59 -26.77 -6.24 -27.52
N VAL A 60 -25.57 -5.66 -27.57
CA VAL A 60 -24.58 -5.84 -26.50
C VAL A 60 -25.03 -5.03 -25.32
N ALA A 61 -25.32 -5.71 -24.21
CA ALA A 61 -25.54 -5.04 -22.94
C ALA A 61 -24.19 -4.54 -22.41
N HIS A 62 -23.92 -3.27 -22.57
CA HIS A 62 -22.71 -2.64 -22.05
C HIS A 62 -22.80 -2.58 -20.52
N GLY A 63 -21.92 -3.30 -19.84
CA GLY A 63 -21.72 -3.15 -18.41
C GLY A 63 -21.18 -1.75 -18.10
N ALA A 64 -21.61 -1.16 -16.99
CA ALA A 64 -21.10 0.09 -16.42
C ALA A 64 -21.53 1.43 -17.03
N GLY A 65 -22.41 1.47 -17.98
CA GLY A 65 -23.06 2.73 -18.38
C GLY A 65 -24.57 2.63 -18.24
N ARG A 66 -25.21 3.56 -17.59
CA ARG A 66 -26.65 3.79 -17.78
C ARG A 66 -26.78 4.53 -19.12
N PRO A 67 -27.12 3.83 -20.23
CA PRO A 67 -27.22 4.49 -21.51
C PRO A 67 -28.32 5.55 -21.47
N PHE A 68 -28.10 6.71 -22.08
CA PHE A 68 -29.13 7.72 -22.28
C PHE A 68 -29.95 7.41 -23.54
N ASP A 69 -30.51 6.21 -23.61
CA ASP A 69 -31.27 5.68 -24.74
C ASP A 69 -32.78 5.47 -24.42
N ALA A 70 -33.18 5.81 -23.19
CA ALA A 70 -34.57 5.74 -22.77
C ALA A 70 -35.45 6.76 -23.52
N ASP A 71 -36.75 6.44 -23.63
CA ASP A 71 -37.73 7.36 -24.18
C ASP A 71 -37.70 8.71 -23.42
N ALA A 72 -37.73 9.82 -24.16
CA ALA A 72 -37.65 11.15 -23.59
C ALA A 72 -38.82 11.47 -22.66
N GLY A 73 -40.01 10.91 -22.92
CA GLY A 73 -41.21 11.07 -22.08
C GLY A 73 -41.04 10.31 -20.76
N ASP A 74 -40.55 9.08 -20.80
CA ASP A 74 -40.27 8.29 -19.61
C ASP A 74 -39.17 8.92 -18.77
N PHE A 75 -38.11 9.43 -19.42
CA PHE A 75 -37.04 10.16 -18.72
C PHE A 75 -37.60 11.38 -17.97
N LYS A 76 -38.47 12.17 -18.63
CA LYS A 76 -39.12 13.33 -18.01
C LYS A 76 -39.98 12.94 -16.80
N LEU A 77 -40.76 11.87 -16.91
CA LEU A 77 -41.59 11.37 -15.81
C LEU A 77 -40.73 10.88 -14.63
N VAL A 78 -39.67 10.13 -14.91
CA VAL A 78 -38.76 9.65 -13.88
C VAL A 78 -38.01 10.82 -13.23
N ALA A 79 -37.53 11.78 -14.00
CA ALA A 79 -36.88 12.98 -13.49
C ALA A 79 -37.80 13.78 -12.56
N GLU A 80 -39.06 13.96 -12.95
CA GLU A 80 -40.05 14.67 -12.14
C GLU A 80 -40.43 13.88 -10.88
N ALA A 81 -40.61 12.57 -10.99
CA ALA A 81 -40.84 11.69 -9.83
C ALA A 81 -39.69 11.73 -8.83
N GLN A 82 -38.43 11.74 -9.29
CA GLN A 82 -37.28 11.92 -8.45
C GLN A 82 -37.21 13.31 -7.82
N ARG A 83 -37.56 14.36 -8.57
CA ARG A 83 -37.64 15.71 -8.03
C ARG A 83 -38.66 15.82 -6.89
N ILE A 84 -39.84 15.20 -7.05
CA ILE A 84 -40.85 15.14 -6.00
C ILE A 84 -40.38 14.33 -4.80
N ARG A 85 -39.79 13.18 -5.04
CA ARG A 85 -39.24 12.30 -3.98
C ARG A 85 -38.14 13.01 -3.18
N LEU A 86 -37.27 13.73 -3.85
CA LEU A 86 -36.15 14.43 -3.26
C LEU A 86 -36.52 15.84 -2.77
N ALA A 87 -37.79 16.30 -2.96
CA ALA A 87 -38.24 17.64 -2.56
C ALA A 87 -38.05 17.93 -1.06
N GLY A 88 -38.01 16.89 -0.20
CA GLY A 88 -37.68 17.03 1.21
C GLY A 88 -36.18 17.12 1.52
N LEU A 89 -35.31 16.89 0.54
CA LEU A 89 -33.85 16.91 0.68
C LEU A 89 -33.28 18.27 0.25
N PHE A 90 -33.81 19.35 0.85
CA PHE A 90 -33.36 20.71 0.51
C PHE A 90 -31.96 21.08 0.99
N ASP A 91 -31.36 20.25 1.85
CA ASP A 91 -30.00 20.48 2.30
C ASP A 91 -29.01 19.99 1.22
N PRO A 92 -28.24 20.88 0.60
CA PRO A 92 -27.24 20.51 -0.40
C PRO A 92 -26.10 19.67 0.19
N MET A 93 -25.98 19.62 1.53
CA MET A 93 -24.95 18.91 2.29
C MET A 93 -25.56 17.90 3.29
N LEU A 94 -26.56 17.15 2.87
CA LEU A 94 -27.33 16.27 3.76
C LEU A 94 -26.43 15.21 4.45
N ALA A 95 -25.40 14.70 3.76
CA ALA A 95 -24.45 13.79 4.38
C ALA A 95 -23.69 14.43 5.54
N VAL A 96 -23.35 15.72 5.46
CA VAL A 96 -22.73 16.45 6.56
C VAL A 96 -23.68 16.56 7.76
N ALA A 97 -24.92 16.98 7.50
CA ALA A 97 -25.92 17.18 8.55
C ALA A 97 -26.31 15.89 9.29
N THR A 98 -26.17 14.72 8.61
CA THR A 98 -26.59 13.41 9.14
C THR A 98 -25.42 12.51 9.57
N SER A 99 -24.19 13.01 9.60
CA SER A 99 -23.00 12.26 9.99
C SER A 99 -22.39 12.76 11.29
N ASP A 100 -21.74 11.87 12.03
CA ASP A 100 -21.00 12.23 13.24
C ASP A 100 -19.56 12.65 12.87
N VAL A 101 -19.47 13.73 12.10
CA VAL A 101 -18.20 14.32 11.66
C VAL A 101 -18.28 15.84 11.76
N GLN A 102 -17.15 16.46 12.06
CA GLN A 102 -16.96 17.91 11.90
C GLN A 102 -16.13 18.12 10.63
N PRO A 103 -16.78 18.31 9.48
CA PRO A 103 -16.06 18.42 8.22
C PRO A 103 -15.30 19.75 8.17
N LEU A 104 -14.16 19.70 7.51
CA LEU A 104 -13.27 20.85 7.35
C LEU A 104 -13.46 21.48 5.96
N PRO A 105 -13.07 22.76 5.77
CA PRO A 105 -13.30 23.48 4.53
C PRO A 105 -12.82 22.72 3.29
N HIS A 106 -11.61 22.15 3.37
CA HIS A 106 -11.02 21.38 2.27
C HIS A 106 -11.76 20.08 1.97
N GLN A 107 -12.40 19.45 2.99
CA GLN A 107 -13.19 18.24 2.82
C GLN A 107 -14.53 18.55 2.13
N ILE A 108 -15.18 19.64 2.55
CA ILE A 108 -16.40 20.13 1.91
C ILE A 108 -16.12 20.48 0.44
N SER A 109 -15.08 21.27 0.19
CA SER A 109 -14.70 21.64 -1.19
C SER A 109 -14.36 20.41 -2.03
N ALA A 110 -13.68 19.38 -1.47
CA ALA A 110 -13.40 18.15 -2.18
C ALA A 110 -14.68 17.45 -2.65
N VAL A 111 -15.64 17.28 -1.74
CA VAL A 111 -16.86 16.51 -2.02
C VAL A 111 -17.83 17.33 -2.87
N TYR A 112 -18.19 18.53 -2.43
CA TYR A 112 -19.30 19.29 -3.00
C TYR A 112 -18.93 20.15 -4.21
N GLU A 113 -17.67 20.60 -4.32
CA GLU A 113 -17.24 21.42 -5.45
C GLU A 113 -16.46 20.63 -6.51
N LYS A 114 -15.77 19.56 -6.11
CA LYS A 114 -14.89 18.82 -7.03
C LYS A 114 -15.45 17.47 -7.44
N MET A 115 -16.01 16.66 -6.52
CA MET A 115 -16.46 15.30 -6.83
C MET A 115 -17.92 15.24 -7.25
N LEU A 116 -18.86 15.75 -6.46
CA LEU A 116 -20.30 15.67 -6.74
C LEU A 116 -20.76 16.28 -8.07
N PRO A 117 -20.19 17.41 -8.56
CA PRO A 117 -20.60 17.98 -9.84
C PRO A 117 -20.19 17.14 -11.05
N ARG A 118 -19.31 16.12 -10.87
CA ARG A 118 -18.81 15.28 -11.95
C ARG A 118 -19.62 13.98 -12.06
N MET A 119 -20.32 13.82 -13.14
CA MET A 119 -21.12 12.63 -13.43
C MET A 119 -20.88 12.13 -14.85
N PRO A 120 -20.35 10.91 -15.01
CA PRO A 120 -19.82 10.01 -13.98
C PRO A 120 -18.53 10.53 -13.35
N LEU A 121 -18.30 10.21 -12.07
CA LEU A 121 -17.04 10.54 -11.41
C LEU A 121 -15.94 9.58 -11.88
N ARG A 122 -14.86 10.12 -12.43
CA ARG A 122 -13.58 9.46 -12.67
C ARG A 122 -12.50 10.35 -12.08
N PHE A 123 -12.07 10.06 -10.85
CA PHE A 123 -11.34 11.07 -10.07
C PHE A 123 -10.25 10.46 -9.19
N LEU A 124 -9.13 11.17 -9.09
CA LEU A 124 -8.03 10.87 -8.19
C LEU A 124 -7.98 11.89 -7.04
N LEU A 125 -8.22 11.42 -5.84
CA LEU A 125 -8.05 12.19 -4.61
C LEU A 125 -6.65 11.93 -4.03
N ALA A 126 -5.75 12.87 -4.25
CA ALA A 126 -4.33 12.75 -3.96
C ALA A 126 -3.84 13.67 -2.82
N ASP A 127 -4.72 13.99 -1.88
CA ASP A 127 -4.39 14.80 -0.71
C ASP A 127 -3.43 14.05 0.23
N ASP A 128 -2.59 14.78 0.95
CA ASP A 128 -1.56 14.24 1.85
C ASP A 128 -2.11 13.25 2.90
N PRO A 129 -1.24 12.38 3.47
CA PRO A 129 -1.65 11.47 4.54
C PRO A 129 -2.16 12.23 5.76
N GLY A 130 -3.32 11.86 6.29
CA GLY A 130 -3.92 12.52 7.45
C GLY A 130 -4.81 13.73 7.12
N ALA A 131 -4.97 14.12 5.85
CA ALA A 131 -5.92 15.16 5.43
C ALA A 131 -7.40 14.73 5.53
N GLY A 132 -7.68 13.47 5.84
CA GLY A 132 -9.03 12.94 6.01
C GLY A 132 -9.67 12.45 4.71
N LYS A 133 -8.91 11.84 3.81
CA LYS A 133 -9.43 11.24 2.57
C LYS A 133 -10.58 10.27 2.80
N THR A 134 -10.50 9.42 3.85
CA THR A 134 -11.56 8.50 4.25
C THR A 134 -12.86 9.26 4.60
N ILE A 135 -12.74 10.43 5.26
CA ILE A 135 -13.90 11.29 5.57
C ILE A 135 -14.51 11.85 4.29
N MET A 136 -13.69 12.33 3.36
CA MET A 136 -14.18 12.83 2.08
C MET A 136 -14.91 11.76 1.28
N ALA A 137 -14.32 10.55 1.21
CA ALA A 137 -14.97 9.42 0.54
C ALA A 137 -16.25 8.98 1.26
N GLY A 138 -16.25 8.91 2.59
CA GLY A 138 -17.45 8.59 3.38
C GLY A 138 -18.58 9.59 3.19
N LEU A 139 -18.28 10.89 3.19
CA LEU A 139 -19.26 11.94 2.85
C LEU A 139 -19.80 11.77 1.43
N TYR A 140 -18.91 11.51 0.46
CA TYR A 140 -19.30 11.31 -0.93
C TYR A 140 -20.20 10.09 -1.11
N ILE A 141 -19.82 8.94 -0.52
CA ILE A 141 -20.63 7.71 -0.54
C ILE A 141 -22.01 7.99 0.07
N LYS A 142 -22.04 8.57 1.27
CA LYS A 142 -23.29 8.84 1.99
C LYS A 142 -24.18 9.80 1.22
N GLU A 143 -23.62 10.85 0.63
CA GLU A 143 -24.38 11.82 -0.17
C GLU A 143 -25.03 11.15 -1.37
N LEU A 144 -24.32 10.29 -2.10
CA LEU A 144 -24.85 9.57 -3.25
C LEU A 144 -25.91 8.53 -2.86
N LEU A 145 -25.73 7.84 -1.72
CA LEU A 145 -26.73 6.91 -1.18
C LEU A 145 -28.02 7.65 -0.79
N LEU A 146 -27.90 8.81 -0.12
CA LEU A 146 -29.05 9.63 0.28
C LEU A 146 -29.80 10.21 -0.93
N ARG A 147 -29.08 10.49 -2.02
CA ARG A 147 -29.67 10.96 -3.29
C ARG A 147 -30.22 9.84 -4.17
N ASP A 148 -30.08 8.58 -3.73
CA ASP A 148 -30.46 7.38 -4.50
C ASP A 148 -29.73 7.29 -5.87
N ASP A 149 -28.57 7.94 -5.98
CA ASP A 149 -27.74 7.85 -7.19
C ASP A 149 -26.82 6.61 -7.17
N VAL A 150 -26.50 6.12 -5.97
CA VAL A 150 -25.73 4.92 -5.72
C VAL A 150 -26.54 3.98 -4.83
N ARG A 151 -26.62 2.72 -5.23
CA ARG A 151 -27.19 1.62 -4.46
C ARG A 151 -26.17 0.54 -4.16
N ARG A 152 -25.17 0.44 -5.03
CA ARG A 152 -24.10 -0.56 -4.95
C ARG A 152 -22.75 0.13 -4.91
N ALA A 153 -22.05 -0.04 -3.79
CA ALA A 153 -20.72 0.53 -3.61
C ALA A 153 -19.72 -0.52 -3.17
N LEU A 154 -18.58 -0.59 -3.86
CA LEU A 154 -17.45 -1.45 -3.53
C LEU A 154 -16.27 -0.59 -3.09
N ILE A 155 -15.72 -0.89 -1.93
CA ILE A 155 -14.48 -0.28 -1.44
C ILE A 155 -13.37 -1.34 -1.55
N VAL A 156 -12.30 -1.01 -2.25
CA VAL A 156 -11.11 -1.86 -2.40
C VAL A 156 -9.96 -1.20 -1.67
N ALA A 157 -9.47 -1.85 -0.62
CA ALA A 157 -8.43 -1.31 0.23
C ALA A 157 -7.33 -2.35 0.53
N PRO A 158 -6.11 -1.93 0.95
CA PRO A 158 -5.11 -2.84 1.49
C PRO A 158 -5.65 -3.63 2.68
N GLY A 159 -5.16 -4.88 2.84
CA GLY A 159 -5.67 -5.80 3.85
C GLY A 159 -5.69 -5.25 5.27
N GLY A 160 -4.70 -4.43 5.64
CA GLY A 160 -4.63 -3.79 6.96
C GLY A 160 -5.66 -2.67 7.20
N LEU A 161 -6.31 -2.15 6.14
CA LEU A 161 -7.21 -1.00 6.23
C LEU A 161 -8.70 -1.34 6.10
N VAL A 162 -9.05 -2.54 5.60
CA VAL A 162 -10.46 -2.89 5.30
C VAL A 162 -11.38 -2.78 6.52
N GLU A 163 -10.88 -3.17 7.66
CA GLU A 163 -11.65 -3.15 8.90
C GLU A 163 -11.73 -1.74 9.50
N GLN A 164 -10.67 -0.93 9.32
CA GLN A 164 -10.72 0.49 9.69
C GLN A 164 -11.76 1.22 8.85
N TRP A 165 -11.84 0.91 7.54
CA TRP A 165 -12.87 1.42 6.66
C TRP A 165 -14.27 1.09 7.17
N GLN A 166 -14.51 -0.18 7.55
CA GLN A 166 -15.80 -0.62 8.09
C GLN A 166 -16.16 0.13 9.38
N ASP A 167 -15.21 0.20 10.32
CA ASP A 167 -15.41 0.90 11.60
C ASP A 167 -15.68 2.42 11.38
N GLU A 168 -14.92 3.08 10.51
CA GLU A 168 -15.10 4.52 10.24
C GLU A 168 -16.42 4.83 9.53
N LEU A 169 -16.81 4.01 8.55
CA LEU A 169 -18.09 4.18 7.86
C LEU A 169 -19.27 3.98 8.80
N PHE A 170 -19.18 2.98 9.68
CA PHE A 170 -20.23 2.73 10.65
C PHE A 170 -20.31 3.84 11.71
N LEU A 171 -19.19 4.13 12.38
CA LEU A 171 -19.16 5.06 13.51
C LEU A 171 -19.45 6.50 13.10
N LYS A 172 -18.89 6.95 11.97
CA LYS A 172 -18.96 8.34 11.55
C LYS A 172 -20.15 8.64 10.63
N PHE A 173 -20.53 7.67 9.81
CA PHE A 173 -21.55 7.89 8.78
C PHE A 173 -22.81 7.04 8.98
N GLY A 174 -22.82 6.07 9.89
CA GLY A 174 -23.92 5.14 10.09
C GLY A 174 -24.13 4.20 8.90
N LEU A 175 -23.09 3.96 8.08
CA LEU A 175 -23.15 3.10 6.92
C LEU A 175 -22.66 1.69 7.26
N HIS A 176 -23.47 0.68 6.92
CA HIS A 176 -23.15 -0.73 7.14
C HIS A 176 -22.59 -1.34 5.87
N PHE A 177 -21.30 -1.64 5.86
CA PHE A 177 -20.60 -2.34 4.80
C PHE A 177 -20.19 -3.74 5.28
N ASP A 178 -20.39 -4.75 4.43
CA ASP A 178 -19.91 -6.10 4.69
C ASP A 178 -18.44 -6.23 4.28
N LEU A 179 -17.70 -7.11 4.99
CA LEU A 179 -16.31 -7.42 4.62
C LEU A 179 -16.26 -8.69 3.78
N LEU A 180 -15.63 -8.65 2.62
CA LEU A 180 -15.33 -9.83 1.83
C LEU A 180 -14.23 -10.65 2.51
N THR A 181 -14.63 -11.53 3.43
CA THR A 181 -13.75 -12.50 4.07
C THR A 181 -13.67 -13.78 3.24
N THR A 182 -12.61 -14.58 3.44
CA THR A 182 -12.52 -15.92 2.82
C THR A 182 -13.73 -16.77 3.18
N GLN A 183 -14.17 -16.72 4.44
CA GLN A 183 -15.36 -17.45 4.90
C GLN A 183 -16.63 -17.01 4.17
N LEU A 184 -16.80 -15.70 3.92
CA LEU A 184 -17.93 -15.17 3.18
C LEU A 184 -17.89 -15.61 1.72
N ALA A 185 -16.72 -15.58 1.10
CA ALA A 185 -16.53 -16.06 -0.28
C ALA A 185 -16.82 -17.56 -0.39
N ASP A 186 -16.27 -18.37 0.54
CA ASP A 186 -16.47 -19.83 0.56
C ASP A 186 -17.93 -20.21 0.83
N ALA A 187 -18.63 -19.49 1.69
CA ALA A 187 -20.05 -19.72 1.99
C ALA A 187 -20.97 -19.44 0.79
N ASN A 188 -20.50 -18.67 -0.18
CA ASN A 188 -21.25 -18.27 -1.38
C ASN A 188 -20.65 -18.83 -2.68
N ILE A 189 -19.95 -19.97 -2.64
CA ILE A 189 -19.34 -20.60 -3.84
C ILE A 189 -20.36 -20.85 -4.96
N ASN A 190 -21.61 -21.11 -4.62
CA ASN A 190 -22.71 -21.40 -5.57
C ASN A 190 -23.56 -20.16 -5.91
N THR A 191 -23.29 -19.02 -5.31
CA THR A 191 -24.03 -17.76 -5.53
C THR A 191 -23.03 -16.63 -5.70
N ASP A 192 -23.34 -15.65 -6.55
CA ASP A 192 -22.47 -14.48 -6.71
C ASP A 192 -22.48 -13.64 -5.42
N VAL A 193 -21.36 -13.64 -4.72
CA VAL A 193 -21.20 -12.87 -3.49
C VAL A 193 -21.37 -11.38 -3.74
N PHE A 194 -20.95 -10.91 -4.91
CA PHE A 194 -21.03 -9.49 -5.25
C PHE A 194 -22.48 -9.05 -5.53
N GLU A 195 -23.33 -9.89 -6.10
CA GLU A 195 -24.75 -9.55 -6.27
C GLU A 195 -25.49 -9.46 -4.94
N ARG A 196 -25.14 -10.34 -4.00
CA ARG A 196 -25.83 -10.44 -2.72
C ARG A 196 -25.54 -9.27 -1.78
N TYR A 197 -24.33 -8.72 -1.82
CA TYR A 197 -23.88 -7.66 -0.91
C TYR A 197 -23.68 -6.34 -1.65
N PRO A 198 -24.66 -5.44 -1.60
CA PRO A 198 -24.60 -4.18 -2.37
C PRO A 198 -23.57 -3.17 -1.81
N LEU A 199 -23.26 -3.22 -0.51
CA LEU A 199 -22.27 -2.38 0.15
C LEU A 199 -21.16 -3.27 0.68
N LEU A 200 -20.02 -3.32 -0.01
CA LEU A 200 -18.97 -4.30 0.24
C LEU A 200 -17.60 -3.66 0.36
N ILE A 201 -16.78 -4.15 1.28
CA ILE A 201 -15.36 -3.82 1.38
C ILE A 201 -14.55 -5.08 1.08
N ALA A 202 -13.60 -4.99 0.16
CA ALA A 202 -12.76 -6.10 -0.26
C ALA A 202 -11.27 -5.75 -0.15
N ARG A 203 -10.45 -6.78 0.09
CA ARG A 203 -9.00 -6.64 0.09
C ARG A 203 -8.49 -6.59 -1.35
N MET A 204 -7.66 -5.59 -1.65
CA MET A 204 -7.06 -5.40 -2.97
C MET A 204 -6.32 -6.66 -3.43
N ASP A 205 -5.51 -7.26 -2.55
CA ASP A 205 -4.70 -8.42 -2.88
C ASP A 205 -5.52 -9.69 -3.13
N GLN A 206 -6.59 -9.86 -2.34
CA GLN A 206 -7.53 -10.97 -2.52
C GLN A 206 -8.18 -10.90 -3.91
N LEU A 207 -8.65 -9.73 -4.32
CA LEU A 207 -9.24 -9.54 -5.64
C LEU A 207 -8.20 -9.65 -6.77
N ALA A 208 -6.99 -9.12 -6.58
CA ALA A 208 -5.95 -9.14 -7.60
C ALA A 208 -5.41 -10.55 -7.90
N ARG A 209 -5.44 -11.46 -6.91
CA ARG A 209 -4.87 -12.81 -7.04
C ARG A 209 -5.89 -13.91 -7.31
N ASN A 210 -7.16 -13.70 -6.98
CA ASN A 210 -8.20 -14.71 -7.10
C ASN A 210 -8.97 -14.55 -8.42
N VAL A 211 -8.69 -15.45 -9.38
CA VAL A 211 -9.29 -15.43 -10.72
C VAL A 211 -10.81 -15.69 -10.67
N ASP A 212 -11.26 -16.54 -9.75
CA ASP A 212 -12.69 -16.88 -9.62
C ASP A 212 -13.49 -15.68 -9.11
N LEU A 213 -12.96 -14.97 -8.09
CA LEU A 213 -13.57 -13.73 -7.62
C LEU A 213 -13.59 -12.65 -8.72
N GLN A 214 -12.52 -12.54 -9.54
CA GLN A 214 -12.53 -11.61 -10.66
C GLN A 214 -13.56 -12.00 -11.72
N ALA A 215 -13.78 -13.28 -11.95
CA ALA A 215 -14.81 -13.77 -12.88
C ALA A 215 -16.21 -13.40 -12.42
N GLN A 216 -16.52 -13.56 -11.13
CA GLN A 216 -17.79 -13.12 -10.53
C GLN A 216 -17.91 -11.59 -10.57
N LEU A 217 -16.86 -10.87 -10.21
CA LEU A 217 -16.84 -9.41 -10.20
C LEU A 217 -17.14 -8.81 -11.58
N ARG A 218 -16.69 -9.47 -12.66
CA ARG A 218 -17.00 -9.03 -14.05
C ARG A 218 -18.48 -9.12 -14.41
N GLN A 219 -19.24 -9.95 -13.72
CA GLN A 219 -20.66 -10.15 -13.99
C GLN A 219 -21.54 -9.17 -13.21
N THR A 220 -20.96 -8.44 -12.26
CA THR A 220 -21.67 -7.53 -11.38
C THR A 220 -21.36 -6.09 -11.74
N GLU A 221 -22.38 -5.27 -11.91
CA GLU A 221 -22.22 -3.82 -12.09
C GLU A 221 -22.22 -3.09 -10.75
N TRP A 222 -21.36 -2.11 -10.64
CA TRP A 222 -21.24 -1.25 -9.48
C TRP A 222 -21.54 0.20 -9.82
N ASP A 223 -22.34 0.86 -8.99
CA ASP A 223 -22.59 2.29 -9.16
C ASP A 223 -21.33 3.09 -8.79
N LEU A 224 -20.63 2.66 -7.72
CA LEU A 224 -19.43 3.32 -7.22
C LEU A 224 -18.39 2.28 -6.80
N VAL A 225 -17.15 2.50 -7.26
CA VAL A 225 -15.96 1.82 -6.72
C VAL A 225 -15.01 2.87 -6.14
N VAL A 226 -14.58 2.65 -4.90
CA VAL A 226 -13.56 3.45 -4.23
C VAL A 226 -12.33 2.57 -4.01
N VAL A 227 -11.17 3.03 -4.46
CA VAL A 227 -9.90 2.33 -4.27
C VAL A 227 -9.00 3.15 -3.36
N ASP A 228 -8.66 2.60 -2.21
CA ASP A 228 -7.70 3.22 -1.29
C ASP A 228 -6.28 2.72 -1.56
N GLU A 229 -5.29 3.59 -1.30
CA GLU A 229 -3.88 3.39 -1.64
C GLU A 229 -3.70 2.94 -3.11
N ALA A 230 -4.43 3.60 -4.00
CA ALA A 230 -4.53 3.26 -5.41
C ALA A 230 -3.19 3.32 -6.17
N HIS A 231 -2.16 4.00 -5.64
CA HIS A 231 -0.81 3.99 -6.19
C HIS A 231 -0.23 2.57 -6.33
N ARG A 232 -0.74 1.62 -5.55
CA ARG A 232 -0.37 0.19 -5.65
C ARG A 232 -0.86 -0.46 -6.96
N MET A 233 -1.77 0.18 -7.69
CA MET A 233 -2.24 -0.27 -9.02
C MET A 233 -1.34 0.30 -10.13
N GLY A 234 -0.04 0.10 -10.02
CA GLY A 234 0.94 0.59 -10.97
C GLY A 234 1.17 -0.33 -12.16
N ALA A 235 1.63 0.25 -13.27
CA ALA A 235 2.22 -0.43 -14.40
C ALA A 235 3.47 0.34 -14.82
N HIS A 236 4.41 -0.31 -15.48
CA HIS A 236 5.65 0.32 -15.90
C HIS A 236 6.11 -0.19 -17.27
N TYR A 237 6.95 0.58 -17.92
CA TYR A 237 7.58 0.17 -19.15
C TYR A 237 8.97 -0.41 -18.88
N PHE A 238 9.17 -1.66 -19.31
CA PHE A 238 10.50 -2.25 -19.40
C PHE A 238 10.97 -2.18 -20.88
N GLY A 239 11.86 -1.25 -21.17
CA GLY A 239 12.21 -0.94 -22.56
C GLY A 239 10.98 -0.46 -23.35
N ASN A 240 10.56 -1.23 -24.37
CA ASN A 240 9.36 -0.94 -25.16
C ASN A 240 8.14 -1.80 -24.77
N LYS A 241 8.28 -2.71 -23.81
CA LYS A 241 7.20 -3.59 -23.36
C LYS A 241 6.50 -2.99 -22.17
N LEU A 242 5.18 -2.93 -22.22
CA LEU A 242 4.34 -2.56 -21.07
C LEU A 242 4.18 -3.77 -20.17
N GLU A 243 4.57 -3.64 -18.92
CA GLU A 243 4.36 -4.64 -17.86
C GLU A 243 3.29 -4.14 -16.89
N LYS A 244 2.18 -4.89 -16.85
CA LYS A 244 1.03 -4.61 -16.02
C LYS A 244 1.06 -5.52 -14.81
N THR A 245 1.08 -4.94 -13.61
CA THR A 245 0.90 -5.72 -12.37
C THR A 245 -0.52 -6.33 -12.31
N LYS A 246 -0.70 -7.37 -11.51
CA LYS A 246 -2.03 -7.96 -11.29
C LYS A 246 -3.02 -6.94 -10.71
N ARG A 247 -2.53 -6.00 -9.90
CA ARG A 247 -3.34 -4.92 -9.33
C ARG A 247 -3.73 -3.88 -10.37
N PHE A 248 -2.84 -3.55 -11.31
CA PHE A 248 -3.20 -2.68 -12.42
C PHE A 248 -4.31 -3.31 -13.28
N GLN A 249 -4.19 -4.62 -13.58
CA GLN A 249 -5.24 -5.36 -14.30
C GLN A 249 -6.57 -5.39 -13.52
N LEU A 250 -6.51 -5.51 -12.19
CA LEU A 250 -7.69 -5.33 -11.34
C LEU A 250 -8.26 -3.91 -11.47
N GLY A 251 -7.42 -2.88 -11.49
CA GLY A 251 -7.84 -1.49 -11.68
C GLY A 251 -8.56 -1.28 -13.03
N GLU A 252 -8.04 -1.87 -14.11
CA GLU A 252 -8.72 -1.86 -15.42
C GLU A 252 -10.09 -2.56 -15.34
N LEU A 253 -10.17 -3.71 -14.66
CA LEU A 253 -11.43 -4.41 -14.45
C LEU A 253 -12.42 -3.54 -13.67
N LEU A 254 -12.03 -3.03 -12.51
CA LEU A 254 -12.87 -2.17 -11.67
C LEU A 254 -13.38 -0.94 -12.44
N GLY A 255 -12.51 -0.33 -13.25
CA GLY A 255 -12.88 0.79 -14.11
C GLY A 255 -13.92 0.43 -15.16
N SER A 256 -13.93 -0.82 -15.65
CA SER A 256 -14.87 -1.28 -16.68
C SER A 256 -16.26 -1.66 -16.15
N ILE A 257 -16.37 -2.03 -14.86
CA ILE A 257 -17.62 -2.51 -14.25
C ILE A 257 -18.29 -1.46 -13.36
N THR A 258 -17.76 -0.25 -13.29
CA THR A 258 -18.31 0.79 -12.43
C THR A 258 -18.63 2.08 -13.18
N ARG A 259 -19.71 2.72 -12.76
CA ARG A 259 -20.08 4.04 -13.24
C ARG A 259 -19.18 5.12 -12.63
N HIS A 260 -19.04 5.16 -11.31
CA HIS A 260 -18.18 6.10 -10.60
C HIS A 260 -16.92 5.39 -10.09
N LEU A 261 -15.75 5.92 -10.40
CA LEU A 261 -14.47 5.43 -9.91
C LEU A 261 -13.72 6.53 -9.16
N LEU A 262 -13.53 6.32 -7.86
CA LEU A 262 -12.73 7.19 -6.99
C LEU A 262 -11.45 6.46 -6.60
N LEU A 263 -10.32 6.94 -7.11
CA LEU A 263 -9.00 6.49 -6.68
C LEU A 263 -8.48 7.42 -5.59
N MET A 264 -7.92 6.86 -4.54
CA MET A 264 -7.36 7.62 -3.42
C MET A 264 -5.93 7.19 -3.15
N THR A 265 -5.04 8.16 -2.99
CA THR A 265 -3.66 7.91 -2.60
C THR A 265 -3.06 9.17 -1.97
N ALA A 266 -2.04 8.99 -1.13
CA ALA A 266 -1.23 10.11 -0.66
C ALA A 266 -0.01 10.37 -1.56
N THR A 267 0.37 9.37 -2.35
CA THR A 267 1.59 9.37 -3.18
C THR A 267 1.25 9.00 -4.61
N PRO A 268 0.67 9.93 -5.40
CA PRO A 268 0.19 9.62 -6.75
C PRO A 268 1.30 9.35 -7.75
N HIS A 269 2.55 9.72 -7.44
CA HIS A 269 3.66 9.71 -8.38
C HIS A 269 4.87 8.94 -7.83
N SER A 270 5.34 7.94 -8.59
CA SER A 270 6.52 7.12 -8.26
C SER A 270 7.85 7.68 -8.77
N GLY A 271 7.85 8.92 -9.29
CA GLY A 271 9.05 9.60 -9.82
C GLY A 271 9.19 9.56 -11.34
N LYS A 272 8.50 8.64 -12.04
CA LYS A 272 8.49 8.58 -13.51
C LYS A 272 7.15 9.05 -14.06
N GLU A 273 7.17 10.05 -14.92
CA GLU A 273 5.97 10.60 -15.54
C GLU A 273 5.18 9.55 -16.36
N GLU A 274 5.89 8.66 -17.05
CA GLU A 274 5.27 7.58 -17.84
C GLU A 274 4.45 6.62 -16.96
N ASP A 275 4.96 6.25 -15.78
CA ASP A 275 4.27 5.36 -14.84
C ASP A 275 3.04 6.06 -14.23
N PHE A 276 3.14 7.36 -13.98
CA PHE A 276 2.01 8.16 -13.50
C PHE A 276 0.90 8.29 -14.55
N GLN A 277 1.25 8.49 -15.81
CA GLN A 277 0.27 8.53 -16.90
C GLN A 277 -0.40 7.18 -17.10
N LEU A 278 0.34 6.08 -17.00
CA LEU A 278 -0.24 4.73 -17.00
C LEU A 278 -1.23 4.56 -15.84
N PHE A 279 -0.89 5.03 -14.64
CA PHE A 279 -1.81 4.99 -13.51
C PHE A 279 -3.09 5.82 -13.78
N LEU A 280 -2.96 7.01 -14.36
CA LEU A 280 -4.12 7.85 -14.73
C LEU A 280 -4.97 7.24 -15.86
N SER A 281 -4.42 6.33 -16.67
CA SER A 281 -5.20 5.60 -17.69
C SER A 281 -6.30 4.72 -17.09
N LEU A 282 -6.23 4.40 -15.79
CA LEU A 282 -7.32 3.72 -15.08
C LEU A 282 -8.57 4.60 -14.95
N LEU A 283 -8.42 5.92 -14.96
CA LEU A 283 -9.53 6.89 -14.92
C LEU A 283 -10.02 7.26 -16.32
N ASP A 284 -9.09 7.53 -17.22
CA ASP A 284 -9.39 7.94 -18.60
C ASP A 284 -8.33 7.34 -19.54
N ARG A 285 -8.67 6.20 -20.14
CA ARG A 285 -7.78 5.46 -21.00
C ARG A 285 -7.42 6.24 -22.26
N ASP A 286 -8.40 6.85 -22.88
CA ASP A 286 -8.22 7.52 -24.17
C ASP A 286 -7.27 8.72 -24.06
N ARG A 287 -7.33 9.43 -22.95
CA ARG A 287 -6.50 10.60 -22.67
C ARG A 287 -5.06 10.26 -22.29
N PHE A 288 -4.83 9.11 -21.64
CA PHE A 288 -3.52 8.71 -21.10
C PHE A 288 -2.94 7.46 -21.76
N GLU A 289 -3.52 6.99 -22.88
CA GLU A 289 -2.97 5.86 -23.62
C GLU A 289 -1.69 6.28 -24.37
N GLY A 290 -0.66 5.43 -24.26
CA GLY A 290 0.61 5.64 -24.93
C GLY A 290 1.69 6.32 -24.08
N ARG A 291 2.85 6.59 -24.72
CA ARG A 291 3.96 7.29 -24.09
C ARG A 291 3.91 8.78 -24.42
N HIS A 292 3.49 9.56 -23.47
CA HIS A 292 3.50 11.01 -23.57
C HIS A 292 4.76 11.57 -22.88
N LYS A 293 5.52 12.40 -23.61
CA LYS A 293 6.71 13.07 -23.05
C LYS A 293 6.40 14.41 -22.38
N GLN A 294 5.18 14.89 -22.50
CA GLN A 294 4.73 16.16 -21.91
C GLN A 294 3.70 15.87 -20.84
N ALA A 295 3.76 16.64 -19.75
CA ALA A 295 2.77 16.57 -18.70
C ALA A 295 1.38 16.93 -19.27
N VAL A 296 0.39 16.09 -19.00
CA VAL A 296 -1.00 16.30 -19.37
C VAL A 296 -1.68 17.07 -18.25
N ASP A 297 -2.55 18.01 -18.60
CA ASP A 297 -3.36 18.72 -17.60
C ASP A 297 -4.27 17.71 -16.88
N THR A 298 -4.23 17.67 -15.56
CA THR A 298 -4.97 16.74 -14.70
C THR A 298 -5.94 17.46 -13.76
N GLY A 299 -6.10 18.78 -13.90
CA GLY A 299 -6.88 19.61 -12.96
C GLY A 299 -8.37 19.26 -12.88
N ASP A 300 -8.89 18.59 -13.91
CA ASP A 300 -10.28 18.11 -13.97
C ASP A 300 -10.50 16.73 -13.36
N ILE A 301 -9.47 15.87 -13.34
CA ILE A 301 -9.57 14.48 -12.86
C ILE A 301 -8.81 14.21 -11.56
N MET A 302 -8.01 15.17 -11.10
CA MET A 302 -7.20 15.00 -9.90
C MET A 302 -7.31 16.24 -9.00
N ARG A 303 -7.31 15.97 -7.70
CA ARG A 303 -7.08 16.98 -6.67
C ARG A 303 -5.90 16.54 -5.82
N ARG A 304 -5.02 17.51 -5.54
CA ARG A 304 -3.90 17.33 -4.60
C ARG A 304 -3.79 18.57 -3.71
N MET A 305 -3.85 18.36 -2.40
CA MET A 305 -3.57 19.40 -1.42
C MET A 305 -2.52 18.90 -0.45
N VAL A 306 -1.58 19.78 -0.13
CA VAL A 306 -0.54 19.53 0.87
C VAL A 306 -1.01 20.04 2.24
N LYS A 307 -0.52 19.43 3.31
CA LYS A 307 -0.96 19.74 4.68
C LYS A 307 -0.75 21.22 5.06
N GLU A 308 0.29 21.81 4.54
CA GLU A 308 0.69 23.20 4.80
C GLU A 308 -0.36 24.22 4.30
N ASP A 309 -1.14 23.85 3.29
CA ASP A 309 -2.19 24.69 2.69
C ASP A 309 -3.58 24.49 3.33
N LEU A 310 -3.69 23.52 4.24
CA LEU A 310 -4.98 23.20 4.86
C LEU A 310 -5.29 24.15 6.03
N LEU A 311 -6.44 24.81 5.93
CA LEU A 311 -6.90 25.80 6.89
C LEU A 311 -8.20 25.36 7.57
N THR A 312 -8.41 25.86 8.79
CA THR A 312 -9.71 25.85 9.47
C THR A 312 -10.64 26.88 8.86
N PHE A 313 -11.92 26.89 9.27
CA PHE A 313 -12.89 27.92 8.82
C PHE A 313 -12.47 29.34 9.23
N ASP A 314 -11.72 29.47 10.34
CA ASP A 314 -11.21 30.76 10.83
C ASP A 314 -9.90 31.19 10.15
N GLY A 315 -9.44 30.44 9.15
CA GLY A 315 -8.22 30.74 8.39
C GLY A 315 -6.91 30.39 9.09
N HIS A 316 -6.96 29.70 10.24
CA HIS A 316 -5.76 29.19 10.89
C HIS A 316 -5.26 27.90 10.23
N ARG A 317 -3.95 27.64 10.34
CA ARG A 317 -3.37 26.38 9.86
C ARG A 317 -3.99 25.20 10.62
N LEU A 318 -4.40 24.18 9.86
CA LEU A 318 -5.03 22.99 10.41
C LEU A 318 -4.02 22.06 11.10
N PHE A 319 -2.80 22.06 10.64
CA PHE A 319 -1.73 21.24 11.17
C PHE A 319 -0.70 22.10 11.93
N PRO A 320 -0.20 21.60 13.07
CA PRO A 320 0.88 22.26 13.79
C PRO A 320 2.19 22.21 12.99
N GLU A 321 3.17 22.95 13.43
CA GLU A 321 4.52 22.94 12.83
C GLU A 321 5.14 21.55 12.90
N ARG A 322 5.90 21.21 11.86
CA ARG A 322 6.66 19.97 11.73
C ARG A 322 8.15 20.25 11.86
N ILE A 323 8.81 19.59 12.80
CA ILE A 323 10.24 19.65 12.99
C ILE A 323 10.83 18.28 12.66
N ALA A 324 11.78 18.24 11.73
CA ALA A 324 12.53 17.03 11.38
C ALA A 324 14.00 17.23 11.73
N GLU A 325 14.54 16.36 12.56
CA GLU A 325 15.91 16.39 13.01
C GLU A 325 16.64 15.11 12.62
N THR A 326 17.92 15.24 12.27
CA THR A 326 18.80 14.10 12.04
C THR A 326 19.83 14.04 13.16
N VAL A 327 19.89 12.93 13.85
CA VAL A 327 20.84 12.66 14.92
C VAL A 327 21.98 11.80 14.36
N PRO A 328 23.14 12.36 14.09
CA PRO A 328 24.27 11.60 13.58
C PRO A 328 24.93 10.78 14.71
N TYR A 329 25.45 9.61 14.36
CA TYR A 329 26.29 8.81 15.25
C TYR A 329 27.49 8.23 14.50
N GLU A 330 28.60 7.98 15.21
CA GLU A 330 29.78 7.36 14.66
C GLU A 330 29.89 5.91 15.17
N LEU A 331 30.20 4.98 14.28
CA LEU A 331 30.42 3.58 14.62
C LEU A 331 31.69 3.45 15.51
N THR A 332 31.64 2.54 16.46
CA THR A 332 32.84 2.08 17.17
C THR A 332 33.73 1.27 16.23
N GLU A 333 34.99 1.05 16.59
CA GLU A 333 35.91 0.21 15.80
C GLU A 333 35.34 -1.21 15.60
N MET A 334 34.73 -1.78 16.62
CA MET A 334 34.12 -3.12 16.56
C MET A 334 32.87 -3.15 15.66
N GLU A 335 32.03 -2.13 15.73
CA GLU A 335 30.86 -1.99 14.84
C GLU A 335 31.32 -1.77 13.39
N TYR A 336 32.36 -0.99 13.18
CA TYR A 336 32.93 -0.75 11.86
C TYR A 336 33.52 -2.05 11.26
N ASP A 337 34.26 -2.82 12.05
CA ASP A 337 34.82 -4.12 11.64
C ASP A 337 33.69 -5.10 11.24
N LEU A 338 32.62 -5.18 12.03
CA LEU A 338 31.44 -5.97 11.69
C LEU A 338 30.79 -5.49 10.38
N TYR A 339 30.65 -4.16 10.23
CA TYR A 339 30.06 -3.57 9.02
C TYR A 339 30.90 -3.89 7.77
N ASP A 340 32.23 -3.77 7.87
CA ASP A 340 33.14 -4.02 6.76
C ASP A 340 33.12 -5.51 6.36
N GLN A 341 33.21 -6.42 7.33
CA GLN A 341 33.24 -7.85 7.09
C GLN A 341 31.89 -8.38 6.53
N VAL A 342 30.75 -7.93 7.06
CA VAL A 342 29.44 -8.30 6.50
C VAL A 342 29.27 -7.71 5.10
N SER A 343 29.73 -6.48 4.86
CA SER A 343 29.69 -5.87 3.53
C SER A 343 30.58 -6.57 2.52
N ALA A 344 31.74 -7.07 2.96
CA ALA A 344 32.63 -7.91 2.14
C ALA A 344 31.96 -9.25 1.79
N TYR A 345 31.32 -9.91 2.76
CA TYR A 345 30.54 -11.13 2.55
C TYR A 345 29.40 -10.92 1.55
N VAL A 346 28.62 -9.85 1.69
CA VAL A 346 27.56 -9.48 0.77
C VAL A 346 28.10 -9.27 -0.65
N ARG A 347 29.19 -8.52 -0.79
CA ARG A 347 29.83 -8.24 -2.09
C ARG A 347 30.35 -9.53 -2.74
N GLU A 348 31.02 -10.40 -1.99
CA GLU A 348 31.50 -11.69 -2.51
C GLU A 348 30.33 -12.59 -2.91
N GLY A 349 29.26 -12.61 -2.10
CA GLY A 349 28.02 -13.33 -2.43
C GLY A 349 27.37 -12.84 -3.71
N MET A 350 27.28 -11.51 -3.92
CA MET A 350 26.76 -10.91 -5.15
C MET A 350 27.61 -11.29 -6.37
N ASN A 351 28.94 -11.21 -6.26
CA ASN A 351 29.85 -11.61 -7.35
C ASN A 351 29.72 -13.10 -7.70
N ARG A 352 29.48 -13.95 -6.70
CA ARG A 352 29.19 -15.39 -6.94
C ARG A 352 27.83 -15.59 -7.59
N ALA A 353 26.83 -14.80 -7.20
CA ALA A 353 25.48 -14.87 -7.76
C ALA A 353 25.43 -14.50 -9.25
N GLU A 354 26.35 -13.69 -9.77
CA GLU A 354 26.43 -13.37 -11.20
C GLU A 354 26.62 -14.62 -12.10
N ARG A 355 27.10 -15.73 -11.55
CA ARG A 355 27.29 -17.00 -12.26
C ARG A 355 26.02 -17.87 -12.29
N LEU A 356 24.97 -17.45 -11.60
CA LEU A 356 23.71 -18.18 -11.49
C LEU A 356 22.73 -17.78 -12.60
N ASN A 357 21.67 -18.57 -12.74
CA ASN A 357 20.53 -18.20 -13.58
C ASN A 357 19.90 -16.88 -13.10
N PRO A 358 19.31 -16.08 -13.99
CA PRO A 358 18.78 -14.75 -13.65
C PRO A 358 17.87 -14.75 -12.41
N ASN A 359 16.90 -15.65 -12.31
CA ASN A 359 15.97 -15.72 -11.17
C ASN A 359 16.71 -15.98 -9.85
N ARG A 360 17.60 -16.96 -9.83
CA ARG A 360 18.38 -17.29 -8.62
C ARG A 360 19.37 -16.18 -8.26
N ARG A 361 19.99 -15.54 -9.24
CA ARG A 361 20.85 -14.37 -9.04
C ARG A 361 20.11 -13.25 -8.33
N ASN A 362 18.89 -12.94 -8.80
CA ASN A 362 18.07 -11.88 -8.25
C ASN A 362 17.62 -12.21 -6.82
N THR A 363 17.23 -13.47 -6.56
CA THR A 363 16.86 -13.95 -5.21
C THR A 363 18.01 -13.82 -4.22
N VAL A 364 19.20 -14.26 -4.61
CA VAL A 364 20.40 -14.15 -3.76
C VAL A 364 20.79 -12.68 -3.55
N GLY A 365 20.78 -11.87 -4.61
CA GLY A 365 21.07 -10.44 -4.53
C GLY A 365 20.12 -9.70 -3.59
N PHE A 366 18.82 -9.99 -3.68
CA PHE A 366 17.82 -9.44 -2.79
C PHE A 366 18.06 -9.84 -1.33
N ALA A 367 18.26 -11.12 -1.05
CA ALA A 367 18.54 -11.64 0.30
C ALA A 367 19.78 -11.00 0.94
N LEU A 368 20.83 -10.81 0.15
CA LEU A 368 22.06 -10.15 0.60
C LEU A 368 21.83 -8.66 0.88
N THR A 369 20.99 -7.97 0.09
CA THR A 369 20.60 -6.59 0.34
C THR A 369 19.81 -6.44 1.64
N VAL A 370 18.86 -7.35 1.90
CA VAL A 370 18.11 -7.37 3.16
C VAL A 370 19.03 -7.63 4.35
N LEU A 371 20.01 -8.52 4.20
CA LEU A 371 21.02 -8.76 5.25
C LEU A 371 21.82 -7.48 5.58
N GLN A 372 22.18 -6.68 4.57
CA GLN A 372 22.85 -5.39 4.77
C GLN A 372 21.94 -4.36 5.46
N ARG A 373 20.64 -4.35 5.16
CA ARG A 373 19.65 -3.51 5.86
C ARG A 373 19.56 -3.87 7.35
N ARG A 374 19.58 -5.16 7.68
CA ARG A 374 19.57 -5.64 9.07
C ARG A 374 20.83 -5.26 9.82
N LEU A 375 21.98 -5.27 9.15
CA LEU A 375 23.24 -4.77 9.71
C LEU A 375 23.12 -3.28 10.08
N ALA A 376 22.53 -2.46 9.22
CA ALA A 376 22.29 -1.05 9.46
C ALA A 376 21.22 -0.78 10.53
N SER A 377 20.33 -1.74 10.80
CA SER A 377 19.28 -1.64 11.80
C SER A 377 19.82 -1.77 13.22
N SER A 378 20.33 -2.94 13.59
CA SER A 378 20.91 -3.15 14.92
C SER A 378 21.87 -4.34 14.96
N PRO A 379 22.83 -4.35 15.94
CA PRO A 379 23.70 -5.50 16.18
C PRO A 379 22.91 -6.80 16.48
N GLU A 380 21.74 -6.69 17.12
CA GLU A 380 20.89 -7.85 17.40
C GLU A 380 20.26 -8.39 16.12
N ALA A 381 19.73 -7.52 15.25
CA ALA A 381 19.06 -7.97 14.02
C ALA A 381 20.02 -8.70 13.08
N ILE A 382 21.23 -8.21 12.89
CA ILE A 382 22.22 -8.89 12.08
C ILE A 382 22.68 -10.19 12.72
N TYR A 383 22.91 -10.23 14.04
CA TYR A 383 23.27 -11.44 14.76
C TYR A 383 22.22 -12.53 14.60
N GLN A 384 20.95 -12.24 14.84
CA GLN A 384 19.85 -13.20 14.70
C GLN A 384 19.71 -13.72 13.27
N SER A 385 19.87 -12.83 12.29
CA SER A 385 19.83 -13.23 10.87
C SER A 385 20.98 -14.15 10.48
N LEU A 386 22.20 -13.85 10.92
CA LEU A 386 23.34 -14.73 10.67
C LEU A 386 23.16 -16.10 11.33
N VAL A 387 22.65 -16.15 12.56
CA VAL A 387 22.36 -17.41 13.27
C VAL A 387 21.31 -18.24 12.52
N ARG A 388 20.18 -17.65 12.13
CA ARG A 388 19.12 -18.34 11.38
C ARG A 388 19.66 -18.87 10.05
N ARG A 389 20.36 -18.02 9.28
CA ARG A 389 20.97 -18.36 8.01
C ARG A 389 21.97 -19.52 8.14
N THR A 390 22.88 -19.46 9.11
CA THR A 390 23.85 -20.53 9.39
C THR A 390 23.15 -21.85 9.68
N LYS A 391 22.11 -21.83 10.53
CA LYS A 391 21.33 -23.01 10.87
C LYS A 391 20.66 -23.64 9.65
N ARG A 392 20.05 -22.79 8.76
CA ARG A 392 19.35 -23.26 7.58
C ARG A 392 20.31 -23.84 6.53
N LEU A 393 21.44 -23.17 6.28
CA LEU A 393 22.44 -23.66 5.33
C LEU A 393 23.14 -24.94 5.82
N ARG A 394 23.38 -25.10 7.13
CA ARG A 394 23.85 -26.37 7.71
C ARG A 394 22.86 -27.50 7.44
N ARG A 395 21.58 -27.27 7.71
CA ARG A 395 20.54 -28.26 7.45
C ARG A 395 20.50 -28.66 5.97
N ARG A 396 20.55 -27.69 5.08
CA ARG A 396 20.59 -27.90 3.62
C ARG A 396 21.81 -28.76 3.21
N ARG A 397 22.99 -28.40 3.72
CA ARG A 397 24.20 -29.19 3.48
C ARG A 397 24.04 -30.65 3.93
N ASP A 398 23.56 -30.86 5.14
CA ASP A 398 23.37 -32.19 5.73
C ASP A 398 22.33 -33.00 4.95
N ASP A 399 21.27 -32.38 4.44
CA ASP A 399 20.27 -33.03 3.58
C ASP A 399 20.86 -33.43 2.22
N ILE A 400 21.70 -32.59 1.61
CA ILE A 400 22.41 -32.93 0.37
C ILE A 400 23.35 -34.11 0.60
N ILE A 401 24.14 -34.11 1.68
CA ILE A 401 25.06 -35.19 2.02
C ILE A 401 24.30 -36.49 2.28
N ALA A 402 23.14 -36.44 2.92
CA ALA A 402 22.28 -37.57 3.20
C ALA A 402 21.46 -38.07 1.98
N GLY A 403 21.59 -37.43 0.82
CA GLY A 403 20.81 -37.74 -0.38
C GLY A 403 19.31 -37.49 -0.26
N ARG A 404 18.90 -36.70 0.72
CA ARG A 404 17.50 -36.26 0.88
C ARG A 404 17.22 -35.13 -0.07
N HIS A 405 15.97 -35.04 -0.58
CA HIS A 405 15.54 -33.88 -1.34
C HIS A 405 15.66 -32.65 -0.42
N ALA A 406 16.58 -31.75 -0.76
CA ALA A 406 16.64 -30.47 -0.11
C ALA A 406 15.29 -29.72 -0.35
N GLU A 407 14.78 -29.07 0.70
CA GLU A 407 13.62 -28.20 0.55
C GLU A 407 13.82 -27.28 -0.67
N PRO A 408 12.82 -27.12 -1.54
CA PRO A 408 12.93 -26.21 -2.68
C PRO A 408 13.34 -24.82 -2.19
N GLU A 409 14.24 -24.19 -2.93
CA GLU A 409 14.52 -22.76 -2.71
C GLU A 409 13.21 -22.00 -2.79
N ALA A 410 13.03 -20.98 -1.94
CA ALA A 410 11.86 -20.11 -2.02
C ALA A 410 11.75 -19.59 -3.46
N ASP A 411 10.71 -20.04 -4.15
CA ASP A 411 10.44 -19.67 -5.55
C ASP A 411 9.73 -18.31 -5.58
N VAL A 412 10.38 -17.31 -4.98
CA VAL A 412 9.95 -15.92 -5.03
C VAL A 412 10.80 -15.25 -6.10
N ASP A 413 10.17 -14.83 -7.17
CA ASP A 413 10.82 -13.99 -8.16
C ASP A 413 11.01 -12.57 -7.58
N PRO A 414 12.24 -12.14 -7.26
CA PRO A 414 12.47 -10.84 -6.65
C PRO A 414 12.24 -9.66 -7.61
N GLU A 415 12.23 -9.89 -8.93
CA GLU A 415 11.85 -8.87 -9.92
C GLU A 415 10.32 -8.69 -9.96
N ALA A 416 9.59 -9.76 -9.65
CA ALA A 416 8.15 -9.73 -9.42
C ALA A 416 7.79 -9.40 -7.96
N PHE A 417 8.78 -9.36 -7.05
CA PHE A 417 8.58 -8.99 -5.65
C PHE A 417 8.61 -7.47 -5.52
N ASP A 418 7.46 -6.87 -5.77
CA ASP A 418 7.23 -5.49 -5.35
C ASP A 418 6.83 -5.49 -3.87
N ALA A 419 7.70 -4.94 -3.02
CA ALA A 419 7.41 -4.82 -1.58
C ALA A 419 6.12 -4.03 -1.32
N ASP A 420 5.70 -3.20 -2.27
CA ASP A 420 4.43 -2.49 -2.24
C ASP A 420 3.25 -3.41 -2.63
N GLU A 421 3.50 -4.61 -3.19
CA GLU A 421 2.49 -5.62 -3.50
C GLU A 421 2.02 -6.44 -2.30
N TYR A 422 2.80 -6.49 -1.23
CA TYR A 422 2.52 -7.29 -0.05
C TYR A 422 2.17 -6.37 1.12
N ASP A 423 1.36 -6.86 2.06
CA ASP A 423 1.29 -6.14 3.32
C ASP A 423 2.64 -6.26 4.05
N ALA A 424 2.92 -5.31 4.92
CA ALA A 424 4.26 -5.23 5.51
C ALA A 424 4.61 -6.45 6.39
N GLU A 425 3.63 -7.21 6.89
CA GLU A 425 3.84 -8.49 7.59
C GLU A 425 4.30 -9.59 6.63
N GLN A 426 3.66 -9.66 5.46
CA GLN A 426 4.05 -10.61 4.42
C GLN A 426 5.44 -10.29 3.86
N VAL A 427 5.75 -8.99 3.69
CA VAL A 427 7.10 -8.54 3.28
C VAL A 427 8.14 -9.01 4.30
N GLU A 428 7.91 -8.79 5.60
CA GLU A 428 8.84 -9.21 6.66
C GLU A 428 9.05 -10.73 6.66
N GLN A 429 7.98 -11.52 6.50
CA GLN A 429 8.04 -12.98 6.42
C GLN A 429 8.83 -13.46 5.19
N ILE A 430 8.54 -12.90 4.02
CA ILE A 430 9.22 -13.26 2.76
C ILE A 430 10.69 -12.86 2.83
N GLU A 431 11.01 -11.67 3.35
CA GLU A 431 12.39 -11.24 3.57
C GLU A 431 13.15 -12.19 4.51
N ASP A 432 12.52 -12.62 5.61
CA ASP A 432 13.09 -13.58 6.54
C ASP A 432 13.40 -14.92 5.87
N GLU A 433 12.44 -15.48 5.13
CA GLU A 433 12.61 -16.75 4.43
C GLU A 433 13.70 -16.65 3.36
N LEU A 434 13.76 -15.57 2.60
CA LEU A 434 14.76 -15.35 1.55
C LEU A 434 16.15 -15.19 2.13
N VAL A 435 16.32 -14.37 3.18
CA VAL A 435 17.62 -14.16 3.85
C VAL A 435 18.16 -15.48 4.42
N ASP A 436 17.29 -16.28 4.99
CA ASP A 436 17.68 -17.52 5.64
C ASP A 436 18.05 -18.64 4.64
N ALA A 437 17.38 -18.67 3.47
CA ALA A 437 17.47 -19.78 2.52
C ALA A 437 18.36 -19.53 1.30
N ALA A 438 18.41 -18.30 0.79
CA ALA A 438 19.08 -18.00 -0.47
C ALA A 438 20.62 -18.09 -0.36
N THR A 439 21.24 -18.87 -1.24
CA THR A 439 22.70 -18.99 -1.32
C THR A 439 23.17 -19.07 -2.76
N ALA A 440 24.35 -18.50 -3.03
CA ALA A 440 25.04 -18.62 -4.31
C ALA A 440 25.80 -19.96 -4.45
N ALA A 441 25.94 -20.73 -3.38
CA ALA A 441 26.68 -22.00 -3.39
C ALA A 441 25.94 -23.06 -4.21
N GLN A 442 26.68 -23.74 -5.08
CA GLN A 442 26.19 -24.81 -5.95
C GLN A 442 26.66 -26.20 -5.51
N THR A 443 27.73 -26.26 -4.73
CA THR A 443 28.37 -27.52 -4.27
C THR A 443 28.43 -27.55 -2.76
N VAL A 444 28.58 -28.77 -2.20
CA VAL A 444 28.78 -28.96 -0.76
C VAL A 444 30.03 -28.24 -0.28
N ALA A 445 31.12 -28.26 -1.07
CA ALA A 445 32.37 -27.57 -0.72
C ALA A 445 32.20 -26.04 -0.65
N GLU A 446 31.39 -25.46 -1.54
CA GLU A 446 31.06 -24.02 -1.50
C GLU A 446 30.16 -23.68 -0.29
N LEU A 447 29.21 -24.57 0.07
CA LEU A 447 28.41 -24.43 1.27
C LEU A 447 29.26 -24.50 2.53
N ASP A 448 30.22 -25.43 2.60
CA ASP A 448 31.15 -25.58 3.74
C ASP A 448 31.98 -24.28 3.90
N LYS A 449 32.48 -23.72 2.81
CA LYS A 449 33.20 -22.44 2.86
C LYS A 449 32.29 -21.31 3.37
N GLU A 450 31.08 -21.18 2.81
CA GLU A 450 30.11 -20.15 3.23
C GLU A 450 29.73 -20.30 4.72
N LEU A 451 29.62 -21.53 5.23
CA LEU A 451 29.36 -21.81 6.63
C LEU A 451 30.51 -21.39 7.56
N ILE A 452 31.76 -21.53 7.12
CA ILE A 452 32.92 -21.03 7.87
C ILE A 452 32.86 -19.48 7.96
N ASP A 453 32.66 -18.83 6.82
CA ASP A 453 32.55 -17.36 6.77
C ASP A 453 31.39 -16.87 7.68
N LEU A 454 30.24 -17.54 7.65
CA LEU A 454 29.08 -17.23 8.50
C LEU A 454 29.34 -17.47 9.99
N ASP A 455 30.10 -18.50 10.36
CA ASP A 455 30.45 -18.77 11.76
C ASP A 455 31.37 -17.67 12.32
N GLU A 456 32.33 -17.21 11.52
CA GLU A 456 33.21 -16.09 11.88
C GLU A 456 32.41 -14.78 12.05
N LEU A 457 31.53 -14.46 11.08
CA LEU A 457 30.65 -13.30 11.14
C LEU A 457 29.67 -13.36 12.33
N THR A 458 29.09 -14.53 12.60
CA THR A 458 28.20 -14.74 13.76
C THR A 458 28.96 -14.52 15.06
N GLY A 459 30.21 -15.01 15.15
CA GLY A 459 31.09 -14.80 16.30
C GLY A 459 31.42 -13.31 16.51
N LEU A 460 31.68 -12.57 15.43
CA LEU A 460 31.94 -11.14 15.49
C LEU A 460 30.68 -10.36 15.89
N ALA A 461 29.55 -10.63 15.26
CA ALA A 461 28.27 -10.00 15.58
C ALA A 461 27.85 -10.24 17.05
N ARG A 462 28.11 -11.45 17.57
CA ARG A 462 27.92 -11.77 18.98
C ARG A 462 28.80 -10.91 19.89
N ARG A 463 30.07 -10.75 19.57
CA ARG A 463 30.99 -9.90 20.36
C ARG A 463 30.53 -8.43 20.36
N VAL A 464 30.14 -7.88 19.22
CA VAL A 464 29.61 -6.51 19.11
C VAL A 464 28.36 -6.34 19.96
N ARG A 465 27.42 -7.29 19.85
CA ARG A 465 26.18 -7.29 20.65
C ARG A 465 26.47 -7.33 22.16
N ASP A 466 27.34 -8.25 22.59
CA ASP A 466 27.63 -8.53 23.99
C ASP A 466 28.52 -7.44 24.62
N ALA A 467 29.30 -6.71 23.79
CA ALA A 467 30.10 -5.56 24.25
C ALA A 467 29.25 -4.39 24.76
N GLY A 468 27.97 -4.32 24.39
CA GLY A 468 27.05 -3.30 24.86
C GLY A 468 27.34 -1.88 24.34
N THR A 469 28.28 -1.73 23.42
CA THR A 469 28.76 -0.43 22.86
C THR A 469 27.99 -0.01 21.61
N ASP A 470 26.69 -0.29 21.54
CA ASP A 470 25.81 0.14 20.45
C ASP A 470 25.66 1.67 20.50
N ARG A 471 26.30 2.34 19.55
CA ARG A 471 26.28 3.81 19.44
C ARG A 471 24.90 4.35 19.04
N LYS A 472 24.21 3.65 18.17
CA LYS A 472 22.85 4.02 17.77
C LYS A 472 21.89 3.96 18.96
N TRP A 473 22.00 2.91 19.78
CA TRP A 473 21.30 2.82 21.06
C TRP A 473 21.70 3.95 22.01
N THR A 474 22.99 4.31 22.09
CA THR A 474 23.48 5.38 22.95
C THR A 474 22.77 6.69 22.63
N GLU A 475 22.64 7.04 21.35
CA GLU A 475 21.90 8.25 20.93
C GLU A 475 20.41 8.17 21.23
N LEU A 476 19.77 7.02 21.00
CA LEU A 476 18.36 6.84 21.40
C LEU A 476 18.21 6.99 22.91
N SER A 477 19.09 6.38 23.70
CA SER A 477 19.08 6.48 25.17
C SER A 477 19.22 7.94 25.62
N ARG A 478 20.06 8.74 24.95
CA ARG A 478 20.22 10.17 25.24
C ARG A 478 18.92 10.95 24.95
N ILE A 479 18.25 10.66 23.81
CA ILE A 479 16.95 11.27 23.48
C ILE A 479 15.91 10.92 24.54
N LEU A 480 15.85 9.66 24.97
CA LEU A 480 14.86 9.20 25.96
C LEU A 480 15.10 9.79 27.36
N GLN A 481 16.32 10.18 27.67
CA GLN A 481 16.70 10.80 28.95
C GLN A 481 16.68 12.34 28.90
N ASP A 482 16.45 12.93 27.74
CA ASP A 482 16.31 14.38 27.61
C ASP A 482 14.94 14.83 28.14
N HIS A 483 14.93 15.31 29.38
CA HIS A 483 13.71 15.77 30.03
C HIS A 483 13.07 16.98 29.33
N ALA A 484 13.83 17.82 28.66
CA ALA A 484 13.29 18.96 27.93
C ALA A 484 12.47 18.50 26.72
N LEU A 485 12.86 17.39 26.10
CA LEU A 485 12.13 16.79 24.98
C LEU A 485 10.99 15.87 25.46
N THR A 486 11.24 15.04 26.48
CA THR A 486 10.35 13.93 26.86
C THR A 486 9.32 14.30 27.94
N THR A 487 9.38 15.50 28.51
CA THR A 487 8.36 15.98 29.49
C THR A 487 7.75 17.30 29.03
N ASP A 488 6.50 17.54 29.42
CA ASP A 488 5.83 18.80 29.19
C ASP A 488 6.24 19.87 30.24
N ALA A 489 5.72 21.09 30.07
CA ALA A 489 5.99 22.20 31.00
C ALA A 489 5.50 21.94 32.44
N ARG A 490 4.64 20.93 32.66
CA ARG A 490 4.11 20.51 33.96
C ARG A 490 4.86 19.31 34.55
N GLY A 491 5.92 18.83 33.84
CA GLY A 491 6.69 17.66 34.25
C GLY A 491 5.98 16.32 33.95
N VAL A 492 4.92 16.33 33.13
CA VAL A 492 4.24 15.11 32.72
C VAL A 492 4.99 14.49 31.55
N PRO A 493 5.29 13.19 31.57
CA PRO A 493 5.94 12.51 30.46
C PRO A 493 5.12 12.59 29.17
N ARG A 494 5.76 12.98 28.08
CA ARG A 494 5.17 12.99 26.74
C ARG A 494 5.21 11.60 26.15
N LYS A 495 4.21 11.30 25.33
CA LYS A 495 4.19 10.04 24.58
C LYS A 495 5.12 10.10 23.38
N LEU A 496 5.87 9.02 23.19
CA LEU A 496 6.87 8.91 22.14
C LEU A 496 6.67 7.60 21.37
N ILE A 497 6.87 7.65 20.05
CA ILE A 497 6.84 6.48 19.19
C ILE A 497 8.24 6.23 18.62
N VAL A 498 8.67 4.97 18.65
CA VAL A 498 9.90 4.51 18.03
C VAL A 498 9.55 3.55 16.89
N PHE A 499 9.92 3.90 15.66
CA PHE A 499 9.75 3.02 14.51
C PHE A 499 11.04 2.29 14.18
N SER A 500 10.91 1.00 13.85
CA SER A 500 11.96 0.16 13.29
C SER A 500 11.40 -0.71 12.17
N GLU A 501 12.22 -1.08 11.17
CA GLU A 501 11.79 -1.98 10.09
C GLU A 501 11.71 -3.45 10.54
N HIS A 502 12.57 -3.86 11.49
CA HIS A 502 12.78 -5.26 11.83
C HIS A 502 12.28 -5.63 13.23
N ARG A 503 11.57 -6.75 13.32
CA ARG A 503 11.05 -7.28 14.59
C ARG A 503 12.16 -7.59 15.61
N ASP A 504 13.31 -8.09 15.14
CA ASP A 504 14.45 -8.38 16.02
C ASP A 504 14.95 -7.09 16.70
N THR A 505 15.05 -5.99 15.94
CA THR A 505 15.40 -4.67 16.48
C THR A 505 14.33 -4.14 17.44
N LEU A 506 13.03 -4.29 17.09
CA LEU A 506 11.92 -3.90 17.97
C LEU A 506 12.03 -4.59 19.34
N ASN A 507 12.24 -5.91 19.36
CA ASN A 507 12.36 -6.69 20.60
C ASN A 507 13.60 -6.27 21.40
N TYR A 508 14.71 -6.04 20.74
CA TYR A 508 15.93 -5.54 21.32
C TYR A 508 15.74 -4.18 21.99
N LEU A 509 15.13 -3.23 21.29
CA LEU A 509 14.82 -1.90 21.81
C LEU A 509 13.85 -1.96 22.98
N ALA A 510 12.79 -2.76 22.87
CA ALA A 510 11.80 -2.94 23.93
C ALA A 510 12.45 -3.42 25.23
N HIS A 511 13.34 -4.40 25.14
CA HIS A 511 14.07 -4.89 26.30
C HIS A 511 14.96 -3.79 26.92
N ARG A 512 15.76 -3.12 26.10
CA ARG A 512 16.67 -2.08 26.57
C ARG A 512 15.96 -0.86 27.16
N ILE A 513 14.89 -0.41 26.52
CA ILE A 513 14.11 0.73 27.02
C ILE A 513 13.41 0.39 28.34
N ARG A 514 12.85 -0.82 28.49
CA ARG A 514 12.26 -1.28 29.75
C ARG A 514 13.28 -1.28 30.90
N VAL A 515 14.50 -1.74 30.62
CA VAL A 515 15.60 -1.70 31.60
C VAL A 515 16.02 -0.27 31.92
N LEU A 516 16.12 0.60 30.88
CA LEU A 516 16.52 2.01 31.08
C LEU A 516 15.52 2.76 31.94
N LEU A 517 14.23 2.56 31.71
CA LEU A 517 13.17 3.26 32.45
C LEU A 517 12.89 2.64 33.83
N GLY A 518 13.27 1.37 34.06
CA GLY A 518 12.90 0.62 35.25
C GLY A 518 11.38 0.38 35.41
N ARG A 519 10.60 0.64 34.37
CA ARG A 519 9.13 0.57 34.31
C ARG A 519 8.70 -0.20 33.07
N PRO A 520 8.59 -1.54 33.14
CA PRO A 520 8.24 -2.36 31.98
C PRO A 520 6.87 -2.01 31.36
N GLU A 521 5.93 -1.59 32.19
CA GLU A 521 4.57 -1.19 31.81
C GLU A 521 4.54 0.07 30.94
N ALA A 522 5.55 0.92 31.03
CA ALA A 522 5.65 2.15 30.25
C ALA A 522 5.91 1.92 28.76
N VAL A 523 6.27 0.69 28.37
CA VAL A 523 6.69 0.36 27.00
C VAL A 523 5.80 -0.70 26.39
N GLN A 524 5.07 -0.32 25.37
CA GLN A 524 4.26 -1.22 24.54
C GLN A 524 4.92 -1.48 23.18
N THR A 525 4.58 -2.61 22.59
CA THR A 525 5.15 -3.01 21.28
C THR A 525 4.06 -3.48 20.33
N ILE A 526 4.13 -3.04 19.07
CA ILE A 526 3.24 -3.50 17.99
C ILE A 526 4.07 -3.91 16.79
N HIS A 527 3.86 -5.14 16.31
CA HIS A 527 4.48 -5.68 15.10
C HIS A 527 3.44 -6.46 14.27
N GLY A 528 3.78 -6.86 13.05
CA GLY A 528 2.88 -7.54 12.11
C GLY A 528 2.13 -8.73 12.71
N GLY A 529 2.83 -9.60 13.44
CA GLY A 529 2.25 -10.78 14.06
C GLY A 529 1.32 -10.55 15.27
N VAL A 530 1.07 -9.29 15.68
CA VAL A 530 0.12 -8.98 16.76
C VAL A 530 -1.30 -9.00 16.21
N ARG A 531 -2.19 -9.80 16.84
CA ARG A 531 -3.59 -9.90 16.43
C ARG A 531 -4.32 -8.56 16.57
N ARG A 532 -5.30 -8.31 15.68
CA ARG A 532 -6.07 -7.05 15.63
C ARG A 532 -6.64 -6.60 16.98
N ALA A 533 -7.34 -7.48 17.67
CA ALA A 533 -7.93 -7.15 18.97
C ALA A 533 -6.88 -6.65 19.97
N GLU A 534 -5.70 -7.24 19.94
CA GLU A 534 -4.57 -6.86 20.76
C GLU A 534 -3.94 -5.54 20.28
N ARG A 535 -3.82 -5.31 18.97
CA ARG A 535 -3.37 -4.01 18.42
C ARG A 535 -4.28 -2.88 18.88
N ARG A 536 -5.60 -3.10 18.80
CA ARG A 536 -6.60 -2.12 19.26
C ARG A 536 -6.44 -1.84 20.75
N ARG A 537 -6.32 -2.89 21.58
CA ARG A 537 -6.10 -2.75 23.02
C ARG A 537 -4.82 -1.96 23.32
N ILE A 538 -3.70 -2.31 22.69
CA ILE A 538 -2.42 -1.60 22.89
C ILE A 538 -2.53 -0.14 22.46
N THR A 539 -3.19 0.15 21.33
CA THR A 539 -3.40 1.52 20.87
C THR A 539 -4.28 2.33 21.82
N GLU A 540 -5.33 1.72 22.35
CA GLU A 540 -6.19 2.35 23.36
C GLU A 540 -5.44 2.60 24.66
N GLU A 541 -4.66 1.63 25.15
CA GLU A 541 -3.81 1.79 26.33
C GLU A 541 -2.78 2.88 26.12
N PHE A 542 -2.08 2.88 24.97
CA PHE A 542 -1.14 3.94 24.64
C PHE A 542 -1.80 5.31 24.59
N THR A 543 -3.05 5.40 24.11
CA THR A 543 -3.76 6.68 24.00
C THR A 543 -4.27 7.18 25.35
N LYS A 544 -4.88 6.29 26.15
CA LYS A 544 -5.65 6.68 27.34
C LYS A 544 -4.86 6.55 28.65
N ASN A 545 -3.89 5.61 28.72
CA ASN A 545 -3.15 5.35 29.94
C ASN A 545 -1.89 6.26 30.03
N PRO A 546 -1.79 7.16 31.01
CA PRO A 546 -0.64 8.04 31.17
C PRO A 546 0.66 7.28 31.53
N ASP A 547 0.55 6.09 32.12
CA ASP A 547 1.71 5.28 32.49
C ASP A 547 2.40 4.65 31.27
N VAL A 548 1.69 4.44 30.18
CA VAL A 548 2.25 3.97 28.92
C VAL A 548 2.82 5.15 28.14
N GLN A 549 4.14 5.26 28.09
CA GLN A 549 4.84 6.43 27.55
C GLN A 549 5.43 6.17 26.17
N ILE A 550 5.91 4.96 25.92
CA ILE A 550 6.64 4.62 24.68
C ILE A 550 5.94 3.49 23.95
N LEU A 551 5.70 3.72 22.66
CA LEU A 551 5.23 2.70 21.73
C LEU A 551 6.35 2.41 20.74
N ILE A 552 6.76 1.14 20.62
CA ILE A 552 7.70 0.69 19.61
C ILE A 552 6.91 -0.08 18.55
N ALA A 553 7.03 0.31 17.30
CA ALA A 553 6.24 -0.25 16.21
C ALA A 553 7.09 -0.60 14.99
N THR A 554 6.74 -1.70 14.30
CA THR A 554 7.22 -1.94 12.94
C THR A 554 6.31 -1.25 11.92
N ASP A 555 6.79 -1.07 10.68
CA ASP A 555 5.97 -0.49 9.60
C ASP A 555 4.69 -1.29 9.36
N ALA A 556 4.79 -2.62 9.40
CA ALA A 556 3.68 -3.55 9.28
C ALA A 556 2.54 -3.29 10.27
N ALA A 557 2.90 -2.91 11.48
CA ALA A 557 1.93 -2.65 12.53
C ALA A 557 1.44 -1.20 12.54
N GLY A 558 2.25 -0.30 12.00
CA GLY A 558 1.91 1.13 11.93
C GLY A 558 0.82 1.46 10.91
N GLU A 559 0.56 0.60 9.91
CA GLU A 559 -0.49 0.86 8.92
C GLU A 559 -1.89 0.90 9.58
N GLY A 560 -2.64 1.94 9.27
CA GLY A 560 -4.02 2.12 9.75
C GLY A 560 -4.18 2.66 11.18
N LEU A 561 -3.15 2.67 12.03
CA LEU A 561 -3.29 3.14 13.41
C LEU A 561 -3.34 4.68 13.51
N ASN A 562 -4.18 5.15 14.42
CA ASN A 562 -4.18 6.55 14.84
C ASN A 562 -3.36 6.69 16.11
N LEU A 563 -2.21 7.36 16.00
CA LEU A 563 -1.25 7.52 17.09
C LEU A 563 -1.04 8.99 17.49
N GLN A 564 -2.01 9.84 17.20
CA GLN A 564 -1.94 11.29 17.48
C GLN A 564 -1.86 11.65 18.96
N ALA A 565 -2.02 10.69 19.87
CA ALA A 565 -1.71 10.89 21.28
C ALA A 565 -0.22 11.22 21.51
N ALA A 566 0.65 10.82 20.58
CA ALA A 566 2.05 11.22 20.57
C ALA A 566 2.28 12.33 19.53
N HIS A 567 3.22 13.21 19.84
CA HIS A 567 3.75 14.22 18.92
C HIS A 567 5.27 14.10 18.73
N LEU A 568 5.88 13.15 19.45
CA LEU A 568 7.30 12.81 19.32
C LEU A 568 7.44 11.46 18.61
N MET A 569 8.32 11.41 17.61
CA MET A 569 8.60 10.21 16.84
C MET A 569 10.10 10.04 16.62
N VAL A 570 10.61 8.83 16.81
CA VAL A 570 11.97 8.46 16.47
C VAL A 570 11.94 7.38 15.40
N ASN A 571 12.55 7.65 14.25
CA ASN A 571 12.88 6.65 13.26
C ASN A 571 14.23 6.04 13.61
N TYR A 572 14.22 4.88 14.26
CA TYR A 572 15.45 4.18 14.61
C TYR A 572 16.13 3.64 13.35
N ASP A 573 15.32 3.16 12.39
CA ASP A 573 15.76 2.80 11.05
C ASP A 573 15.08 3.70 10.03
N LEU A 574 15.84 4.12 9.04
CA LEU A 574 15.30 4.84 7.89
C LEU A 574 14.83 3.81 6.86
N PRO A 575 13.54 3.76 6.51
CA PRO A 575 13.05 2.85 5.51
C PRO A 575 13.65 3.19 4.13
N TRP A 576 13.87 2.15 3.35
CA TRP A 576 14.39 2.29 1.98
C TRP A 576 13.46 3.12 1.09
N ASN A 577 12.14 2.94 1.25
CA ASN A 577 11.14 3.74 0.56
C ASN A 577 10.85 5.02 1.37
N PRO A 578 11.21 6.22 0.85
CA PRO A 578 10.99 7.49 1.55
C PRO A 578 9.51 7.77 1.84
N ASN A 579 8.58 7.24 1.05
CA ASN A 579 7.15 7.37 1.28
C ASN A 579 6.71 6.77 2.62
N ARG A 580 7.41 5.73 3.10
CA ARG A 580 7.15 5.16 4.43
C ARG A 580 7.44 6.13 5.56
N ILE A 581 8.44 7.00 5.41
CA ILE A 581 8.73 8.05 6.41
C ILE A 581 7.53 9.01 6.53
N GLU A 582 6.97 9.44 5.41
CA GLU A 582 5.78 10.30 5.39
C GLU A 582 4.54 9.56 5.91
N GLN A 583 4.40 8.29 5.62
CA GLN A 583 3.34 7.45 6.18
C GLN A 583 3.48 7.30 7.71
N ARG A 584 4.70 7.03 8.23
CA ARG A 584 4.98 6.99 9.68
C ARG A 584 4.63 8.33 10.31
N PHE A 585 5.11 9.43 9.73
CA PHE A 585 4.84 10.77 10.22
C PHE A 585 3.35 11.09 10.20
N GLY A 586 2.63 10.67 9.17
CA GLY A 586 1.19 10.79 9.07
C GLY A 586 0.40 10.06 10.17
N ARG A 587 1.04 9.24 11.03
CA ARG A 587 0.39 8.60 12.18
C ARG A 587 0.23 9.53 13.37
N ILE A 588 1.14 10.47 13.55
CA ILE A 588 1.14 11.46 14.64
C ILE A 588 0.65 12.83 14.17
N HIS A 589 1.00 13.23 12.95
CA HIS A 589 0.65 14.53 12.36
C HIS A 589 -0.64 14.42 11.58
N ARG A 590 -1.75 14.43 12.31
CA ARG A 590 -3.13 14.28 11.80
C ARG A 590 -4.00 15.45 12.24
N ILE A 591 -5.16 15.58 11.62
CA ILE A 591 -6.20 16.52 12.02
C ILE A 591 -6.53 16.32 13.49
N GLY A 592 -6.51 17.41 14.25
CA GLY A 592 -6.73 17.39 15.72
C GLY A 592 -5.45 17.29 16.56
N GLN A 593 -4.27 17.20 15.93
CA GLN A 593 -3.01 17.36 16.63
C GLN A 593 -2.78 18.84 16.98
N THR A 594 -2.58 19.16 18.25
CA THR A 594 -2.38 20.53 18.75
C THR A 594 -0.91 20.84 19.05
N GLU A 595 -0.11 19.79 19.25
CA GLU A 595 1.28 19.92 19.64
C GLU A 595 2.21 19.94 18.42
N VAL A 596 3.31 20.68 18.52
CA VAL A 596 4.37 20.65 17.51
C VAL A 596 4.91 19.23 17.36
N CYS A 597 4.88 18.69 16.13
CA CYS A 597 5.35 17.34 15.87
C CYS A 597 6.84 17.32 15.60
N VAL A 598 7.59 16.62 16.45
CA VAL A 598 9.04 16.44 16.31
C VAL A 598 9.35 15.04 15.84
N THR A 599 10.11 14.94 14.74
CA THR A 599 10.57 13.66 14.19
C THR A 599 12.10 13.64 14.22
N CYS A 600 12.66 12.64 14.91
CA CYS A 600 14.10 12.42 14.94
C CYS A 600 14.45 11.19 14.09
N GLY A 601 15.44 11.31 13.21
CA GLY A 601 16.05 10.19 12.49
C GLY A 601 17.45 9.91 13.02
N ILE A 602 17.75 8.70 13.47
CA ILE A 602 19.10 8.33 13.92
C ILE A 602 19.84 7.72 12.73
N TRP A 603 20.88 8.39 12.29
CA TRP A 603 21.62 8.02 11.10
C TRP A 603 23.12 8.20 11.23
N SER A 604 23.91 7.25 10.67
CA SER A 604 25.36 7.38 10.53
C SER A 604 25.69 7.89 9.12
N PRO A 605 26.43 9.03 8.98
CA PRO A 605 26.94 9.41 7.69
C PRO A 605 27.86 8.29 7.16
N PRO A 606 27.91 8.04 5.85
CA PRO A 606 28.85 7.11 5.28
C PRO A 606 30.26 7.62 5.66
N THR A 607 30.99 6.82 6.42
CA THR A 607 32.41 7.10 6.68
C THR A 607 33.09 7.23 5.31
N PRO A 608 33.87 8.25 5.04
CA PRO A 608 34.59 8.35 3.77
C PRO A 608 35.48 7.12 3.67
N ALA A 609 34.97 6.09 2.99
CA ALA A 609 35.78 4.95 2.61
C ALA A 609 36.99 5.54 1.87
N ARG A 610 38.19 5.28 2.34
CA ARG A 610 39.41 5.51 1.55
C ARG A 610 39.10 4.97 0.16
N ALA A 611 38.96 5.89 -0.80
CA ALA A 611 38.56 5.58 -2.16
C ALA A 611 39.62 4.67 -2.82
N THR A 612 39.41 3.39 -2.67
CA THR A 612 39.94 2.36 -3.56
C THR A 612 38.79 1.82 -4.38
N CYS A 613 38.11 2.70 -5.11
CA CYS A 613 37.30 2.28 -6.24
C CYS A 613 38.23 1.80 -7.34
N SER A 614 38.30 0.51 -7.54
CA SER A 614 38.84 -0.09 -8.76
C SER A 614 38.11 0.48 -9.97
N PRO A 615 38.78 0.79 -11.09
CA PRO A 615 38.18 1.46 -12.26
C PRO A 615 37.10 0.66 -13.01
N ALA A 616 36.73 -0.51 -12.56
CA ALA A 616 35.77 -1.38 -13.22
C ALA A 616 34.28 -1.09 -12.88
N CYS A 617 33.98 -0.18 -11.95
CA CYS A 617 32.61 0.20 -11.57
C CYS A 617 32.07 1.46 -12.27
N SER A 618 32.65 1.85 -13.43
CA SER A 618 32.24 3.09 -14.11
C SER A 618 31.06 2.96 -15.07
N ALA A 619 30.34 1.84 -15.11
CA ALA A 619 29.22 1.63 -16.02
C ALA A 619 27.84 1.43 -15.37
N SER A 620 27.74 1.40 -14.03
CA SER A 620 26.44 1.40 -13.35
C SER A 620 26.55 2.02 -11.97
N SER A 621 26.97 3.29 -11.92
CA SER A 621 26.98 4.03 -10.66
C SER A 621 25.60 4.61 -10.40
N THR A 622 24.73 3.84 -9.78
CA THR A 622 23.68 4.40 -8.94
C THR A 622 24.35 4.96 -7.70
N ARG A 623 24.60 6.26 -7.70
CA ARG A 623 25.07 6.97 -6.50
C ARG A 623 23.92 6.91 -5.50
N CYS A 624 24.10 6.22 -4.37
CA CYS A 624 23.30 6.44 -3.19
C CYS A 624 23.51 7.89 -2.73
N ALA A 625 22.65 8.79 -3.19
CA ALA A 625 22.52 10.11 -2.61
C ALA A 625 21.60 9.96 -1.39
N VAL A 626 22.15 10.18 -0.22
CA VAL A 626 21.41 10.35 1.01
C VAL A 626 20.52 11.57 0.83
N PRO A 627 19.19 11.47 1.02
CA PRO A 627 18.35 12.65 0.97
C PRO A 627 18.73 13.56 2.14
N THR A 628 19.43 14.63 1.84
CA THR A 628 19.55 15.75 2.76
C THR A 628 18.15 16.30 2.94
N VAL A 629 17.56 16.12 4.11
CA VAL A 629 16.30 16.75 4.45
C VAL A 629 16.55 18.26 4.43
N ALA A 630 16.17 18.88 3.32
CA ALA A 630 16.29 20.31 3.16
C ALA A 630 15.43 20.99 4.22
N ARG A 631 16.02 21.87 5.01
CA ARG A 631 15.29 22.84 5.82
C ARG A 631 14.37 23.62 4.87
N CYS A 632 13.09 23.38 4.91
CA CYS A 632 12.11 24.31 4.35
C CYS A 632 12.08 25.54 5.26
N SER A 633 12.97 26.49 4.98
CA SER A 633 12.81 27.83 5.54
C SER A 633 11.67 28.52 4.82
N THR A 634 10.66 28.93 5.56
CA THR A 634 9.64 29.85 5.12
C THR A 634 10.27 31.18 4.74
N SER A 635 10.49 31.41 3.46
CA SER A 635 10.62 32.74 2.90
C SER A 635 9.88 32.77 1.56
N SER A 636 8.90 33.66 1.51
CA SER A 636 8.18 34.06 0.32
C SER A 636 9.15 34.45 -0.80
N GLY A 637 9.28 33.59 -1.79
CA GLY A 637 10.11 33.87 -2.96
C GLY A 637 9.71 32.95 -4.11
N ARG A 638 9.31 33.56 -5.21
CA ARG A 638 8.97 32.93 -6.48
C ARG A 638 9.93 31.77 -6.81
N LEU A 639 9.41 30.57 -6.92
CA LEU A 639 10.12 29.42 -7.49
C LEU A 639 10.31 29.65 -8.99
N SER A 640 11.52 30.08 -9.35
CA SER A 640 12.04 29.94 -10.71
C SER A 640 12.27 28.43 -10.97
N ARG A 641 11.75 27.97 -12.10
CA ARG A 641 12.04 26.65 -12.66
C ARG A 641 13.54 26.44 -12.82
N THR A 642 14.14 25.63 -11.98
CA THR A 642 15.43 24.99 -12.30
C THR A 642 15.49 23.63 -11.63
N SER A 643 15.42 22.63 -12.47
CA SER A 643 16.00 21.29 -12.36
C SER A 643 16.11 20.70 -10.95
N LEU A 644 15.09 20.00 -10.50
CA LEU A 644 15.27 18.86 -9.63
C LEU A 644 15.87 17.73 -10.47
N CYS A 645 17.17 17.54 -10.28
CA CYS A 645 17.90 16.41 -10.84
C CYS A 645 17.32 15.12 -10.26
N ALA A 646 16.59 14.37 -11.08
CA ALA A 646 16.25 13.00 -10.82
C ALA A 646 17.54 12.18 -10.87
N THR A 647 18.08 11.83 -9.73
CA THR A 647 19.03 10.73 -9.60
C THR A 647 18.98 10.24 -8.17
N CYS A 648 18.16 9.21 -7.98
CA CYS A 648 18.43 8.02 -7.16
C CYS A 648 17.34 7.02 -7.42
#